data_ec6c263696e738d43da60a5c8f9ce035
#
_entry.id   ec6c263696e738d43da60a5c8f9ce035
#
_cell.length_a   1.000
_cell.length_b   1.000
_cell.length_c   1.000
_cell.angle_alpha   90.00
_cell.angle_beta   90.00
_cell.angle_gamma   90.00
#
_symmetry.space_group_name_H-M   'P 1'
#
loop_
_entity.id
_entity.type
_entity.pdbx_description
1 polymer ?
#
loop_
_entity_poly.entity_id
_entity_poly.type
_entity_poly.pdbx_seq_one_letter_code
_entity_poly.pdbx_strand_id
1 'polypeptide(L)'
;ILPEFFTIDELVHKISQKQEIKGIALWLFAYQTYTQLYQDEDLATFLKWFPTLQKDWDDMLKFHGNDKEILEWMLAEERIKNWGENLGDEEGARKRNLNFWRKMNAFLPFLKEKLEEQQLATSGMIHLYTKENLENYCKNFNLRAVFIGFNAFTPVEEKLVRTLLQWDKADIFFHADEYYFHDERQEAGKFLREYKTWKEFNDSRDFNWIENEFSVDKNIKVYEVSGNIAQTKVLPEILSEIHTENSDYQNTAVVLLDENLLPATLDSLASVEKLNITMGFPLKNLAFSNAMKKLFHLHKQLEKNASSYYYNDILPILDELPKNFKDENIIKNFVATLEERNIVYISKKQLSELLNGLSFYNLFEKQDAETLLNTLIDFCKDLKYNEIDNVQYENISHFEKSFVIIKNQLSPYQYQVKIETLEVLINQLINSESIDFVGEPLEGLQLMGLLETRLLNFENIILLSANEGKLPLGNSQNTYLPFDVRKQFNLHTFLENDGIYAYHFYRFLQNAKNIYLLYNALGSGVNTGEKTRFITQIEMESQHKIEHIIIENTSEPINQEPITIEKTPSVLEKLEEWKQKVSPSHLVTYLYNPIDFYLDKILNTRETTEIEEELSQRNYGTLVHNALEYLYGKIIGKILKVNDLENLLQQVDESIDKAIERLKHQPEFYEKGMNFVHKQIAKRVVESVLNYDLELVKKGNALEIVALERKIENIAFKIDDNNEVTFYGFIDRIDILNGTLRIIDYKTAKPKNLKIKIEEAKIETLFFEDKYKQAMQLCMYQYCISQIDEFKNREIETGIWSFAEVNNGVQNVEFVKGNFEDSLVSVKNLILEILNPEVPFTEKVHESWN
;
A
#
# COMPACT_ATOMS: atom_id res chain seq x y z
N ILE A 1 14.41 -46.86 -28.35
CA ILE A 1 13.17 -46.06 -28.22
C ILE A 1 13.43 -45.11 -27.07
N LEU A 2 13.36 -43.83 -27.31
CA LEU A 2 13.40 -42.81 -26.24
C LEU A 2 12.07 -42.83 -25.47
N PRO A 3 12.06 -42.71 -24.14
CA PRO A 3 10.82 -42.60 -23.37
C PRO A 3 10.10 -41.32 -23.73
N GLU A 4 8.77 -41.37 -23.79
CA GLU A 4 7.91 -40.20 -23.84
C GLU A 4 7.51 -39.87 -22.41
N PHE A 5 7.59 -38.56 -22.03
CA PHE A 5 7.20 -38.06 -20.71
C PHE A 5 5.86 -37.39 -20.82
N PHE A 6 4.96 -37.68 -19.89
CA PHE A 6 3.65 -37.08 -19.76
C PHE A 6 3.39 -36.73 -18.30
N THR A 7 2.75 -35.64 -18.07
CA THR A 7 2.02 -35.45 -16.82
C THR A 7 0.79 -36.33 -16.82
N ILE A 8 0.26 -36.65 -15.64
CA ILE A 8 -0.99 -37.43 -15.55
C ILE A 8 -2.16 -36.69 -16.19
N ASP A 9 -2.19 -35.36 -16.08
CA ASP A 9 -3.20 -34.50 -16.67
C ASP A 9 -3.17 -34.56 -18.21
N GLU A 10 -2.00 -34.46 -18.83
CA GLU A 10 -1.83 -34.67 -20.29
C GLU A 10 -2.33 -36.05 -20.75
N LEU A 11 -2.07 -37.07 -19.94
CA LEU A 11 -2.55 -38.42 -20.26
C LEU A 11 -4.08 -38.51 -20.15
N VAL A 12 -4.69 -37.92 -19.12
CA VAL A 12 -6.15 -37.84 -18.95
C VAL A 12 -6.79 -37.09 -20.12
N HIS A 13 -6.22 -35.96 -20.53
CA HIS A 13 -6.69 -35.21 -21.72
C HIS A 13 -6.60 -36.05 -23.01
N LYS A 14 -5.46 -36.75 -23.23
CA LYS A 14 -5.25 -37.62 -24.40
C LYS A 14 -6.31 -38.72 -24.47
N ILE A 15 -6.68 -39.29 -23.31
CA ILE A 15 -7.69 -40.35 -23.24
C ILE A 15 -9.11 -39.79 -23.47
N SER A 16 -9.41 -38.60 -22.97
CA SER A 16 -10.74 -37.96 -23.10
C SER A 16 -11.12 -37.71 -24.56
N GLN A 17 -10.16 -37.43 -25.45
CA GLN A 17 -10.34 -37.02 -26.83
C GLN A 17 -11.19 -35.75 -26.99
N LYS A 18 -11.20 -34.89 -25.97
CA LYS A 18 -11.95 -33.62 -25.97
C LYS A 18 -10.99 -32.43 -25.83
N GLN A 19 -11.44 -31.30 -26.36
CA GLN A 19 -10.73 -30.04 -26.19
C GLN A 19 -11.20 -29.35 -24.89
N GLU A 20 -10.27 -29.05 -24.00
CA GLU A 20 -10.59 -28.31 -22.78
C GLU A 20 -10.87 -26.84 -23.08
N ILE A 21 -11.94 -26.32 -22.44
CA ILE A 21 -12.21 -24.89 -22.33
C ILE A 21 -12.15 -24.47 -20.87
N LYS A 22 -11.41 -23.41 -20.57
CA LYS A 22 -11.15 -22.93 -19.19
C LYS A 22 -11.06 -21.42 -19.08
N GLY A 23 -11.07 -20.92 -17.85
CA GLY A 23 -10.90 -19.52 -17.53
C GLY A 23 -11.96 -18.62 -18.20
N ILE A 24 -11.51 -17.47 -18.68
CA ILE A 24 -12.41 -16.44 -19.25
C ILE A 24 -13.19 -16.97 -20.45
N ALA A 25 -12.59 -17.79 -21.30
CA ALA A 25 -13.31 -18.38 -22.46
C ALA A 25 -14.52 -19.22 -22.02
N LEU A 26 -14.34 -20.07 -20.99
CA LEU A 26 -15.45 -20.84 -20.42
C LEU A 26 -16.51 -19.93 -19.79
N TRP A 27 -16.10 -18.90 -19.06
CA TRP A 27 -17.04 -18.00 -18.37
C TRP A 27 -17.89 -17.19 -19.35
N LEU A 28 -17.33 -16.72 -20.44
CA LEU A 28 -18.06 -16.03 -21.50
C LEU A 28 -19.03 -16.98 -22.24
N PHE A 29 -18.57 -18.18 -22.55
CA PHE A 29 -19.41 -19.22 -23.15
C PHE A 29 -20.57 -19.61 -22.22
N ALA A 30 -20.28 -19.79 -20.94
CA ALA A 30 -21.29 -20.11 -19.92
C ALA A 30 -22.31 -18.97 -19.75
N TYR A 31 -21.86 -17.71 -19.76
CA TYR A 31 -22.76 -16.57 -19.70
C TYR A 31 -23.68 -16.50 -20.93
N GLN A 32 -23.13 -16.69 -22.13
CA GLN A 32 -23.94 -16.77 -23.36
C GLN A 32 -25.00 -17.86 -23.26
N THR A 33 -24.66 -19.01 -22.71
CA THR A 33 -25.59 -20.13 -22.49
C THR A 33 -26.60 -19.78 -21.41
N TYR A 34 -26.18 -19.13 -20.31
CA TYR A 34 -27.06 -18.68 -19.22
C TYR A 34 -28.12 -17.70 -19.70
N THR A 35 -27.75 -16.73 -20.55
CA THR A 35 -28.69 -15.74 -21.11
C THR A 35 -29.76 -16.32 -22.04
N GLN A 36 -29.59 -17.55 -22.55
CA GLN A 36 -30.62 -18.24 -23.31
C GLN A 36 -31.75 -18.77 -22.40
N LEU A 37 -31.45 -19.02 -21.14
CA LEU A 37 -32.42 -19.48 -20.15
C LEU A 37 -32.95 -18.34 -19.26
N TYR A 38 -32.06 -17.40 -18.90
CA TYR A 38 -32.32 -16.33 -17.93
C TYR A 38 -31.74 -15.02 -18.41
N GLN A 39 -32.53 -13.94 -18.32
CA GLN A 39 -32.09 -12.57 -18.71
C GLN A 39 -32.12 -11.61 -17.52
N ASP A 40 -31.87 -12.09 -16.33
CA ASP A 40 -32.02 -11.38 -15.08
C ASP A 40 -30.75 -10.84 -14.48
N GLU A 41 -29.58 -11.17 -15.03
CA GLU A 41 -28.27 -10.74 -14.54
C GLU A 41 -27.37 -10.25 -15.67
N ASP A 42 -26.56 -9.24 -15.38
CA ASP A 42 -25.50 -8.82 -16.30
C ASP A 42 -24.23 -9.66 -16.12
N LEU A 43 -23.28 -9.54 -17.06
CA LEU A 43 -22.03 -10.30 -17.06
C LEU A 43 -21.21 -10.05 -15.77
N ALA A 44 -21.19 -8.81 -15.26
CA ALA A 44 -20.45 -8.49 -14.04
C ALA A 44 -20.99 -9.26 -12.82
N THR A 45 -22.31 -9.36 -12.70
CA THR A 45 -22.97 -10.12 -11.63
C THR A 45 -22.72 -11.62 -11.79
N PHE A 46 -22.84 -12.15 -13.01
CA PHE A 46 -22.57 -13.56 -13.32
C PHE A 46 -21.13 -13.97 -12.95
N LEU A 47 -20.15 -13.14 -13.27
CA LEU A 47 -18.74 -13.39 -12.96
C LEU A 47 -18.43 -13.38 -11.45
N LYS A 48 -19.27 -12.83 -10.59
CA LYS A 48 -19.09 -12.86 -9.13
C LYS A 48 -19.33 -14.24 -8.53
N TRP A 49 -20.17 -15.06 -9.14
CA TRP A 49 -20.56 -16.35 -8.59
C TRP A 49 -20.21 -17.56 -9.45
N PHE A 50 -20.23 -17.45 -10.77
CA PHE A 50 -20.02 -18.59 -11.66
C PHE A 50 -18.65 -19.27 -11.53
N PRO A 51 -17.51 -18.56 -11.38
CA PRO A 51 -16.20 -19.20 -11.21
C PRO A 51 -16.14 -20.16 -9.99
N THR A 52 -16.81 -19.79 -8.90
CA THR A 52 -16.92 -20.64 -7.71
C THR A 52 -17.81 -21.85 -7.97
N LEU A 53 -18.95 -21.65 -8.60
CA LEU A 53 -19.84 -22.74 -8.96
C LEU A 53 -19.21 -23.71 -9.98
N GLN A 54 -18.50 -23.18 -10.96
CA GLN A 54 -17.78 -23.97 -11.97
C GLN A 54 -16.79 -24.93 -11.32
N LYS A 55 -16.03 -24.46 -10.34
CA LYS A 55 -15.12 -25.30 -9.58
C LYS A 55 -15.85 -26.41 -8.82
N ASP A 56 -16.96 -26.08 -8.14
CA ASP A 56 -17.80 -27.08 -7.48
C ASP A 56 -18.39 -28.10 -8.47
N TRP A 57 -18.82 -27.64 -9.65
CA TRP A 57 -19.35 -28.52 -10.70
C TRP A 57 -18.26 -29.44 -11.27
N ASP A 58 -17.05 -28.92 -11.52
CA ASP A 58 -15.91 -29.74 -11.93
C ASP A 58 -15.56 -30.79 -10.86
N ASP A 59 -15.62 -30.46 -9.57
CA ASP A 59 -15.42 -31.42 -8.48
C ASP A 59 -16.51 -32.51 -8.47
N MET A 60 -17.80 -32.15 -8.68
CA MET A 60 -18.89 -33.13 -8.78
C MET A 60 -18.64 -34.14 -9.90
N LEU A 61 -18.21 -33.66 -11.08
CA LEU A 61 -17.94 -34.52 -12.25
C LEU A 61 -16.66 -35.35 -12.07
N LYS A 62 -15.63 -34.76 -11.49
CA LYS A 62 -14.31 -35.36 -11.30
C LYS A 62 -14.32 -36.49 -10.28
N PHE A 63 -14.94 -36.26 -9.13
CA PHE A 63 -14.90 -37.18 -7.99
C PHE A 63 -16.11 -38.11 -7.92
N HIS A 64 -17.31 -37.63 -8.18
CA HIS A 64 -18.55 -38.46 -8.13
C HIS A 64 -18.99 -38.96 -9.53
N GLY A 65 -18.87 -38.11 -10.53
CA GLY A 65 -19.21 -38.45 -11.92
C GLY A 65 -20.72 -38.37 -12.25
N ASN A 66 -21.56 -38.02 -11.30
CA ASN A 66 -23.02 -37.82 -11.46
C ASN A 66 -23.47 -36.52 -10.76
N ASP A 67 -23.32 -35.40 -11.46
CA ASP A 67 -23.67 -34.07 -10.97
C ASP A 67 -25.18 -33.94 -10.71
N LYS A 68 -26.04 -34.63 -11.49
CA LYS A 68 -27.49 -34.57 -11.35
C LYS A 68 -27.95 -35.04 -9.96
N GLU A 69 -27.39 -36.12 -9.44
CA GLU A 69 -27.73 -36.67 -8.13
C GLU A 69 -27.41 -35.65 -7.00
N ILE A 70 -26.28 -34.96 -7.08
CA ILE A 70 -25.90 -33.94 -6.11
C ILE A 70 -26.81 -32.72 -6.24
N LEU A 71 -27.11 -32.27 -7.45
CA LEU A 71 -28.01 -31.13 -7.70
C LEU A 71 -29.42 -31.39 -7.20
N GLU A 72 -29.97 -32.61 -7.43
CA GLU A 72 -31.26 -33.02 -6.89
C GLU A 72 -31.23 -33.09 -5.35
N TRP A 73 -30.12 -33.55 -4.78
CA TRP A 73 -29.95 -33.58 -3.34
C TRP A 73 -29.92 -32.17 -2.72
N MET A 74 -29.25 -31.21 -3.38
CA MET A 74 -29.20 -29.79 -2.98
C MET A 74 -30.60 -29.14 -3.05
N LEU A 75 -31.47 -29.62 -3.93
CA LEU A 75 -32.84 -29.14 -4.06
C LEU A 75 -33.82 -29.72 -3.01
N ALA A 76 -33.41 -30.77 -2.27
CA ALA A 76 -34.31 -31.39 -1.29
C ALA A 76 -34.68 -30.40 -0.17
N GLU A 77 -35.93 -29.94 -0.19
CA GLU A 77 -36.46 -28.87 0.67
C GLU A 77 -36.24 -29.11 2.17
N GLU A 78 -36.37 -30.35 2.62
CA GLU A 78 -36.18 -30.73 4.03
C GLU A 78 -34.73 -30.51 4.49
N ARG A 79 -33.76 -30.70 3.62
CA ARG A 79 -32.33 -30.54 3.95
C ARG A 79 -31.91 -29.07 3.94
N ILE A 80 -32.50 -28.29 3.05
CA ILE A 80 -32.28 -26.84 3.01
C ILE A 80 -32.88 -26.17 4.26
N LYS A 81 -34.03 -26.65 4.75
CA LYS A 81 -34.62 -26.14 6.00
C LYS A 81 -33.75 -26.36 7.23
N ASN A 82 -32.99 -27.45 7.27
CA ASN A 82 -32.08 -27.74 8.38
C ASN A 82 -30.76 -26.94 8.35
N TRP A 83 -30.42 -26.25 7.28
CA TRP A 83 -29.17 -25.51 7.13
C TRP A 83 -29.22 -24.09 7.68
N GLY A 84 -30.29 -23.64 8.26
CA GLY A 84 -30.49 -22.24 8.54
C GLY A 84 -31.08 -21.85 9.87
N GLU A 85 -31.02 -22.69 10.89
CA GLU A 85 -31.71 -22.44 12.17
C GLU A 85 -31.26 -21.19 12.94
N ASN A 86 -30.15 -20.49 12.51
CA ASN A 86 -29.58 -19.37 13.23
C ASN A 86 -29.43 -18.05 12.44
N LEU A 87 -30.08 -17.88 11.30
CA LEU A 87 -29.99 -16.65 10.50
C LEU A 87 -31.23 -15.77 10.75
N GLY A 88 -31.02 -14.59 11.31
CA GLY A 88 -32.06 -13.65 11.74
C GLY A 88 -33.00 -13.05 10.69
N ASP A 89 -32.88 -13.44 9.41
CA ASP A 89 -33.79 -13.08 8.31
C ASP A 89 -34.13 -14.34 7.49
N GLU A 90 -34.78 -15.27 8.14
CA GLU A 90 -34.87 -16.65 7.72
C GLU A 90 -35.61 -16.87 6.39
N GLU A 91 -36.69 -16.13 6.09
CA GLU A 91 -37.48 -16.37 4.88
C GLU A 91 -36.78 -15.87 3.59
N GLY A 92 -36.04 -14.75 3.64
CA GLY A 92 -35.42 -14.14 2.47
C GLY A 92 -34.22 -14.91 1.93
N ALA A 93 -33.29 -15.35 2.80
CA ALA A 93 -32.06 -16.04 2.41
C ALA A 93 -32.32 -17.48 1.93
N ARG A 94 -33.16 -18.23 2.62
CA ARG A 94 -33.54 -19.60 2.24
C ARG A 94 -34.18 -19.64 0.86
N LYS A 95 -35.11 -18.71 0.59
CA LYS A 95 -35.82 -18.64 -0.70
C LYS A 95 -34.84 -18.27 -1.84
N ARG A 96 -33.87 -17.37 -1.60
CA ARG A 96 -32.83 -17.03 -2.59
C ARG A 96 -31.95 -18.24 -2.89
N ASN A 97 -31.51 -18.97 -1.87
CA ASN A 97 -30.68 -20.17 -2.03
C ASN A 97 -31.41 -21.29 -2.80
N LEU A 98 -32.66 -21.55 -2.46
CA LEU A 98 -33.49 -22.53 -3.18
C LEU A 98 -33.68 -22.14 -4.65
N ASN A 99 -33.93 -20.86 -4.94
CA ASN A 99 -34.08 -20.37 -6.31
C ASN A 99 -32.76 -20.46 -7.09
N PHE A 100 -31.62 -20.19 -6.44
CA PHE A 100 -30.32 -20.38 -7.04
C PHE A 100 -30.12 -21.84 -7.49
N TRP A 101 -30.31 -22.82 -6.61
CA TRP A 101 -30.12 -24.22 -6.95
C TRP A 101 -31.17 -24.75 -7.98
N ARG A 102 -32.39 -24.22 -7.98
CA ARG A 102 -33.37 -24.51 -9.05
C ARG A 102 -32.88 -24.05 -10.41
N LYS A 103 -32.33 -22.85 -10.49
CA LYS A 103 -31.71 -22.34 -11.73
C LYS A 103 -30.50 -23.19 -12.14
N MET A 104 -29.63 -23.54 -11.20
CA MET A 104 -28.43 -24.34 -11.49
C MET A 104 -28.74 -25.75 -11.96
N ASN A 105 -29.79 -26.37 -11.41
CA ASN A 105 -30.26 -27.67 -11.85
C ASN A 105 -30.75 -27.69 -13.32
N ALA A 106 -31.20 -26.55 -13.83
CA ALA A 106 -31.55 -26.44 -15.26
C ALA A 106 -30.36 -25.98 -16.11
N PHE A 107 -29.56 -25.06 -15.58
CA PHE A 107 -28.45 -24.41 -16.31
C PHE A 107 -27.24 -25.33 -16.55
N LEU A 108 -26.78 -26.06 -15.53
CA LEU A 108 -25.57 -26.88 -15.67
C LEU A 108 -25.71 -28.03 -16.68
N PRO A 109 -26.85 -28.79 -16.71
CA PRO A 109 -27.06 -29.78 -17.78
C PRO A 109 -27.16 -29.15 -19.17
N PHE A 110 -27.78 -27.97 -19.29
CA PHE A 110 -27.88 -27.24 -20.56
C PHE A 110 -26.52 -26.73 -21.02
N LEU A 111 -25.69 -26.21 -20.08
CA LEU A 111 -24.30 -25.83 -20.36
C LEU A 111 -23.48 -27.02 -20.85
N LYS A 112 -23.64 -28.19 -20.20
CA LYS A 112 -22.96 -29.43 -20.60
C LYS A 112 -23.32 -29.81 -22.03
N GLU A 113 -24.61 -29.82 -22.39
CA GLU A 113 -25.13 -30.09 -23.74
C GLU A 113 -24.50 -29.12 -24.77
N LYS A 114 -24.47 -27.82 -24.47
CA LYS A 114 -23.90 -26.81 -25.38
C LYS A 114 -22.37 -26.94 -25.56
N LEU A 115 -21.66 -27.36 -24.54
CA LEU A 115 -20.21 -27.66 -24.63
C LEU A 115 -19.98 -28.90 -25.49
N GLU A 116 -20.80 -29.97 -25.31
CA GLU A 116 -20.73 -31.20 -26.09
C GLU A 116 -20.99 -30.96 -27.58
N GLU A 117 -22.00 -30.13 -27.93
CA GLU A 117 -22.31 -29.73 -29.32
C GLU A 117 -21.04 -29.13 -30.02
N GLN A 118 -20.18 -28.45 -29.28
CA GLN A 118 -18.95 -27.83 -29.80
C GLN A 118 -17.68 -28.65 -29.60
N GLN A 119 -17.80 -29.89 -29.14
CA GLN A 119 -16.69 -30.78 -28.81
C GLN A 119 -15.77 -30.22 -27.69
N LEU A 120 -16.29 -29.28 -26.88
CA LEU A 120 -15.61 -28.67 -25.75
C LEU A 120 -15.95 -29.40 -24.45
N ALA A 121 -15.04 -29.33 -23.47
CA ALA A 121 -15.26 -29.93 -22.15
C ALA A 121 -14.58 -29.09 -21.06
N THR A 122 -15.18 -29.01 -19.87
CA THR A 122 -14.52 -28.48 -18.67
C THR A 122 -13.56 -29.51 -18.08
N SER A 123 -12.71 -29.14 -17.12
CA SER A 123 -11.80 -30.07 -16.44
C SER A 123 -12.53 -31.26 -15.84
N GLY A 124 -13.68 -31.07 -15.19
CA GLY A 124 -14.52 -32.16 -14.66
C GLY A 124 -15.06 -33.08 -15.76
N MET A 125 -15.54 -32.52 -16.87
CA MET A 125 -16.02 -33.28 -18.03
C MET A 125 -14.91 -34.09 -18.69
N ILE A 126 -13.69 -33.59 -18.75
CA ILE A 126 -12.49 -34.32 -19.23
C ILE A 126 -12.33 -35.64 -18.45
N HIS A 127 -12.43 -35.60 -17.11
CA HIS A 127 -12.35 -36.80 -16.28
C HIS A 127 -13.51 -37.78 -16.54
N LEU A 128 -14.71 -37.25 -16.77
CA LEU A 128 -15.89 -38.09 -17.12
C LEU A 128 -15.65 -38.83 -18.44
N TYR A 129 -15.26 -38.14 -19.51
CA TYR A 129 -14.95 -38.76 -20.81
C TYR A 129 -13.76 -39.69 -20.76
N THR A 130 -12.76 -39.37 -19.94
CA THR A 130 -11.63 -40.30 -19.70
C THR A 130 -12.12 -41.60 -19.08
N LYS A 131 -13.03 -41.55 -18.09
CA LYS A 131 -13.65 -42.72 -17.47
C LYS A 131 -14.36 -43.63 -18.51
N GLU A 132 -15.07 -43.02 -19.46
CA GLU A 132 -15.79 -43.72 -20.53
C GLU A 132 -14.81 -44.40 -21.53
N ASN A 133 -13.74 -43.70 -21.90
CA ASN A 133 -12.80 -44.20 -22.92
C ASN A 133 -11.69 -45.13 -22.36
N LEU A 134 -11.53 -45.19 -21.02
CA LEU A 134 -10.41 -45.75 -20.32
C LEU A 134 -10.17 -47.24 -20.67
N GLU A 135 -11.19 -48.08 -20.67
CA GLU A 135 -11.03 -49.51 -20.97
C GLU A 135 -10.54 -49.75 -22.41
N ASN A 136 -11.11 -49.01 -23.37
CA ASN A 136 -10.68 -49.09 -24.76
C ASN A 136 -9.25 -48.62 -24.95
N TYR A 137 -8.88 -47.50 -24.28
CA TYR A 137 -7.50 -47.03 -24.31
C TYR A 137 -6.53 -48.04 -23.74
N CYS A 138 -6.79 -48.61 -22.56
CA CYS A 138 -5.90 -49.58 -21.91
C CYS A 138 -5.78 -50.88 -22.72
N LYS A 139 -6.84 -51.34 -23.39
CA LYS A 139 -6.78 -52.49 -24.30
C LYS A 139 -5.81 -52.26 -25.44
N ASN A 140 -5.86 -51.10 -26.05
CA ASN A 140 -5.05 -50.74 -27.22
C ASN A 140 -3.66 -50.19 -26.85
N PHE A 141 -3.39 -50.00 -25.56
CA PHE A 141 -2.07 -49.54 -25.07
C PHE A 141 -1.04 -50.70 -25.19
N ASN A 142 -0.11 -50.54 -26.10
CA ASN A 142 0.90 -51.57 -26.44
C ASN A 142 2.31 -51.23 -25.94
N LEU A 143 2.44 -50.16 -25.16
CA LEU A 143 3.70 -49.73 -24.53
C LEU A 143 3.69 -50.14 -23.05
N ARG A 144 4.78 -49.91 -22.34
CA ARG A 144 4.87 -50.02 -20.88
C ARG A 144 4.91 -48.62 -20.29
N ALA A 145 4.01 -48.33 -19.37
CA ALA A 145 3.97 -47.08 -18.62
C ALA A 145 4.76 -47.23 -17.32
N VAL A 146 5.37 -46.13 -16.87
CA VAL A 146 6.00 -46.04 -15.53
C VAL A 146 5.46 -44.82 -14.83
N PHE A 147 4.82 -45.02 -13.70
CA PHE A 147 4.28 -43.94 -12.85
C PHE A 147 5.23 -43.66 -11.70
N ILE A 148 5.65 -42.39 -11.53
CA ILE A 148 6.66 -42.03 -10.54
C ILE A 148 6.17 -40.83 -9.74
N GLY A 149 6.31 -40.89 -8.40
CA GLY A 149 6.16 -39.73 -7.53
C GLY A 149 4.73 -39.29 -7.19
N PHE A 150 3.77 -40.18 -7.34
CA PHE A 150 2.38 -39.91 -7.02
C PHE A 150 2.10 -40.04 -5.52
N ASN A 151 1.25 -39.15 -4.98
CA ASN A 151 0.73 -39.24 -3.61
C ASN A 151 -0.78 -39.43 -3.60
N ALA A 152 -1.52 -38.56 -4.30
CA ALA A 152 -2.97 -38.62 -4.35
C ALA A 152 -3.44 -38.74 -5.80
N PHE A 153 -4.41 -39.64 -6.05
CA PHE A 153 -5.06 -39.82 -7.34
C PHE A 153 -6.51 -39.36 -7.29
N THR A 154 -7.00 -38.84 -8.39
CA THR A 154 -8.43 -38.77 -8.62
C THR A 154 -8.98 -40.16 -8.92
N PRO A 155 -10.30 -40.39 -8.77
CA PRO A 155 -10.90 -41.73 -9.02
C PRO A 155 -10.60 -42.30 -10.43
N VAL A 156 -10.51 -41.42 -11.42
CA VAL A 156 -10.23 -41.83 -12.81
C VAL A 156 -8.75 -42.18 -13.02
N GLU A 157 -7.84 -41.39 -12.43
CA GLU A 157 -6.40 -41.66 -12.45
C GLU A 157 -6.08 -42.97 -11.71
N GLU A 158 -6.65 -43.16 -10.52
CA GLU A 158 -6.53 -44.42 -9.78
C GLU A 158 -6.97 -45.61 -10.65
N LYS A 159 -8.15 -45.51 -11.26
CA LYS A 159 -8.69 -46.54 -12.13
C LYS A 159 -7.78 -46.82 -13.33
N LEU A 160 -7.20 -45.77 -13.93
CA LEU A 160 -6.23 -45.90 -15.06
C LEU A 160 -5.01 -46.67 -14.63
N VAL A 161 -4.36 -46.24 -13.55
CA VAL A 161 -3.13 -46.87 -13.02
C VAL A 161 -3.40 -48.31 -12.67
N ARG A 162 -4.44 -48.60 -11.91
CA ARG A 162 -4.81 -49.97 -11.50
C ARG A 162 -5.11 -50.87 -12.69
N THR A 163 -5.84 -50.38 -13.70
CA THR A 163 -6.16 -51.17 -14.91
C THR A 163 -4.89 -51.54 -15.66
N LEU A 164 -3.93 -50.62 -15.82
CA LEU A 164 -2.66 -50.91 -16.49
C LEU A 164 -1.76 -51.85 -15.67
N LEU A 165 -1.76 -51.73 -14.33
CA LEU A 165 -1.06 -52.66 -13.43
C LEU A 165 -1.62 -54.08 -13.54
N GLN A 166 -2.97 -54.23 -13.49
CA GLN A 166 -3.66 -55.53 -13.62
C GLN A 166 -3.34 -56.23 -14.92
N TRP A 167 -3.14 -55.49 -15.99
CA TRP A 167 -2.80 -56.05 -17.31
C TRP A 167 -1.30 -56.18 -17.59
N ASP A 168 -0.48 -55.98 -16.55
CA ASP A 168 0.99 -55.96 -16.60
C ASP A 168 1.57 -55.04 -17.70
N LYS A 169 0.89 -53.88 -17.89
CA LYS A 169 1.30 -52.85 -18.84
C LYS A 169 1.93 -51.63 -18.15
N ALA A 170 2.03 -51.62 -16.84
CA ALA A 170 2.64 -50.51 -16.09
C ALA A 170 3.44 -50.98 -14.87
N ASP A 171 4.34 -50.10 -14.44
CA ASP A 171 4.98 -50.10 -13.14
C ASP A 171 4.71 -48.80 -12.43
N ILE A 172 4.72 -48.83 -11.09
CA ILE A 172 4.54 -47.62 -10.27
C ILE A 172 5.62 -47.58 -9.18
N PHE A 173 6.09 -46.37 -8.88
CA PHE A 173 7.08 -46.13 -7.86
C PHE A 173 6.55 -45.04 -6.94
N PHE A 174 6.30 -45.39 -5.68
CA PHE A 174 5.93 -44.48 -4.63
C PHE A 174 7.16 -44.03 -3.83
N HIS A 175 7.01 -43.06 -2.96
CA HIS A 175 8.02 -42.64 -2.01
C HIS A 175 7.34 -42.47 -0.66
N ALA A 176 7.70 -43.21 0.35
CA ALA A 176 7.12 -43.21 1.68
C ALA A 176 8.24 -43.34 2.74
N ASP A 177 7.96 -42.91 3.95
CA ASP A 177 8.82 -43.08 5.11
C ASP A 177 8.05 -43.72 6.26
N GLU A 178 8.74 -44.56 7.05
CA GLU A 178 8.15 -45.26 8.20
C GLU A 178 7.47 -44.31 9.17
N TYR A 179 8.02 -43.14 9.39
CA TYR A 179 7.52 -42.12 10.32
C TYR A 179 6.05 -41.78 10.09
N TYR A 180 5.65 -41.53 8.86
CA TYR A 180 4.26 -41.15 8.56
C TYR A 180 3.44 -42.27 7.92
N PHE A 181 4.06 -43.35 7.52
CA PHE A 181 3.36 -44.44 6.88
C PHE A 181 2.69 -45.40 7.84
N HIS A 182 3.33 -45.74 8.97
CA HIS A 182 2.83 -46.75 9.91
C HIS A 182 1.85 -46.16 10.95
N ASP A 183 1.91 -44.88 11.27
CA ASP A 183 0.95 -44.24 12.15
C ASP A 183 -0.32 -43.86 11.38
N GLU A 184 -1.46 -44.48 11.73
CA GLU A 184 -2.75 -44.21 11.12
C GLU A 184 -3.25 -42.77 11.36
N ARG A 185 -2.77 -42.12 12.40
CA ARG A 185 -3.12 -40.72 12.73
C ARG A 185 -2.38 -39.71 11.88
N GLN A 186 -1.26 -40.10 11.29
CA GLN A 186 -0.46 -39.22 10.43
C GLN A 186 -1.13 -39.03 9.05
N GLU A 187 -1.51 -37.80 8.76
CA GLU A 187 -2.24 -37.43 7.52
C GLU A 187 -1.37 -37.67 6.28
N ALA A 188 -0.05 -37.46 6.38
CA ALA A 188 0.88 -37.61 5.26
C ALA A 188 0.86 -39.01 4.61
N GLY A 189 0.64 -40.05 5.41
CA GLY A 189 0.58 -41.44 4.92
C GLY A 189 -0.79 -41.87 4.40
N LYS A 190 -1.85 -41.05 4.53
CA LYS A 190 -3.26 -41.41 4.27
C LYS A 190 -3.44 -42.16 2.94
N PHE A 191 -3.07 -41.55 1.83
CA PHE A 191 -3.28 -42.13 0.49
C PHE A 191 -2.39 -43.34 0.22
N LEU A 192 -1.13 -43.31 0.65
CA LEU A 192 -0.20 -44.44 0.43
C LEU A 192 -0.61 -45.67 1.23
N ARG A 193 -1.18 -45.50 2.46
CA ARG A 193 -1.75 -46.61 3.23
C ARG A 193 -2.94 -47.24 2.51
N GLU A 194 -3.79 -46.43 1.86
CA GLU A 194 -4.91 -46.89 1.04
C GLU A 194 -4.40 -47.68 -0.18
N TYR A 195 -3.42 -47.13 -0.91
CA TYR A 195 -2.88 -47.81 -2.10
C TYR A 195 -2.19 -49.13 -1.78
N LYS A 196 -1.56 -49.27 -0.61
CA LYS A 196 -1.02 -50.55 -0.15
C LYS A 196 -2.07 -51.67 -0.10
N THR A 197 -3.36 -51.30 0.08
CA THR A 197 -4.47 -52.29 0.12
C THR A 197 -4.93 -52.74 -1.26
N TRP A 198 -4.41 -52.16 -2.34
CA TRP A 198 -4.78 -52.61 -3.69
C TRP A 198 -4.43 -54.03 -3.94
N LYS A 199 -5.31 -54.78 -4.61
CA LYS A 199 -5.10 -56.17 -4.97
C LYS A 199 -3.82 -56.41 -5.79
N GLU A 200 -3.46 -55.47 -6.61
CA GLU A 200 -2.32 -55.47 -7.45
C GLU A 200 -0.98 -55.61 -6.68
N PHE A 201 -0.93 -55.13 -5.43
CA PHE A 201 0.20 -55.25 -4.52
C PHE A 201 0.15 -56.54 -3.68
N ASN A 202 -1.03 -57.07 -3.38
CA ASN A 202 -1.15 -58.26 -2.59
C ASN A 202 -0.99 -59.56 -3.39
N ASP A 203 -1.34 -59.55 -4.72
CA ASP A 203 -1.39 -60.73 -5.54
C ASP A 203 -0.11 -60.93 -6.38
N SER A 204 0.60 -59.87 -6.78
CA SER A 204 1.70 -59.99 -7.75
C SER A 204 2.89 -59.08 -7.55
N ARG A 205 2.82 -58.13 -6.63
CA ARG A 205 3.87 -57.10 -6.45
C ARG A 205 4.01 -56.73 -4.96
N ASP A 206 5.25 -56.51 -4.53
CA ASP A 206 5.54 -56.03 -3.19
C ASP A 206 5.44 -54.49 -3.11
N PHE A 207 4.99 -53.97 -1.97
CA PHE A 207 4.99 -52.53 -1.68
C PHE A 207 6.26 -52.20 -0.88
N ASN A 208 7.38 -51.90 -1.58
CA ASN A 208 8.74 -51.84 -1.01
C ASN A 208 9.32 -50.43 -0.95
N TRP A 209 8.49 -49.38 -1.10
CA TRP A 209 8.97 -47.98 -1.18
C TRP A 209 8.95 -47.25 0.17
N ILE A 210 9.03 -48.01 1.27
CA ILE A 210 9.01 -47.43 2.62
C ILE A 210 10.46 -47.35 3.07
N GLU A 211 10.93 -46.12 3.24
CA GLU A 211 12.26 -45.78 3.75
C GLU A 211 12.18 -45.42 5.24
N ASN A 212 13.29 -45.20 5.92
CA ASN A 212 13.38 -44.78 7.29
C ASN A 212 14.42 -43.66 7.45
N GLU A 213 14.38 -42.70 6.56
CA GLU A 213 15.31 -41.57 6.50
C GLU A 213 14.90 -40.42 7.44
N PHE A 214 13.60 -40.27 7.71
CA PHE A 214 13.14 -39.23 8.65
C PHE A 214 13.65 -39.48 10.06
N SER A 215 13.84 -40.74 10.48
CA SER A 215 14.34 -41.08 11.82
C SER A 215 15.86 -40.89 11.99
N VAL A 216 16.62 -40.66 10.94
CA VAL A 216 18.06 -40.34 10.99
C VAL A 216 18.23 -39.00 11.69
N ASP A 217 19.28 -38.88 12.51
CA ASP A 217 19.55 -37.68 13.30
C ASP A 217 19.60 -36.42 12.44
N LYS A 218 18.85 -35.38 12.85
CA LYS A 218 18.66 -34.14 12.13
C LYS A 218 18.88 -32.92 13.01
N ASN A 219 19.48 -31.89 12.48
CA ASN A 219 19.59 -30.60 13.10
C ASN A 219 18.36 -29.74 12.74
N ILE A 220 17.41 -29.59 13.64
CA ILE A 220 16.16 -28.86 13.42
C ILE A 220 16.15 -27.61 14.28
N LYS A 221 16.06 -26.44 13.62
CA LYS A 221 15.92 -25.15 14.28
C LYS A 221 14.60 -24.50 13.89
N VAL A 222 13.85 -24.03 14.88
CA VAL A 222 12.58 -23.31 14.69
C VAL A 222 12.79 -21.86 15.10
N TYR A 223 12.62 -20.95 14.17
CA TYR A 223 12.76 -19.51 14.37
C TYR A 223 11.39 -18.85 14.55
N GLU A 224 11.17 -18.28 15.71
CA GLU A 224 10.06 -17.40 15.99
C GLU A 224 10.46 -15.97 15.62
N VAL A 225 9.82 -15.38 14.61
CA VAL A 225 10.22 -14.07 14.07
C VAL A 225 9.05 -13.09 14.09
N SER A 226 9.28 -11.89 14.59
CA SER A 226 8.27 -10.84 14.61
C SER A 226 8.17 -10.13 13.26
N GLY A 227 7.24 -10.56 12.40
CA GLY A 227 6.94 -9.96 11.10
C GLY A 227 7.36 -10.78 9.89
N ASN A 228 6.60 -10.67 8.81
CA ASN A 228 6.83 -11.46 7.59
C ASN A 228 8.17 -11.12 6.92
N ILE A 229 8.46 -9.83 6.72
CA ILE A 229 9.71 -9.39 6.08
C ILE A 229 10.93 -9.69 6.96
N ALA A 230 10.77 -9.64 8.29
CA ALA A 230 11.86 -9.95 9.21
C ALA A 230 12.41 -11.38 9.02
N GLN A 231 11.56 -12.34 8.64
CA GLN A 231 12.00 -13.71 8.33
C GLN A 231 13.05 -13.74 7.21
N THR A 232 12.90 -12.89 6.17
CA THR A 232 13.86 -12.86 5.07
C THR A 232 15.22 -12.27 5.50
N LYS A 233 15.22 -11.40 6.51
CA LYS A 233 16.46 -10.79 7.04
C LYS A 233 17.29 -11.75 7.90
N VAL A 234 16.71 -12.88 8.33
CA VAL A 234 17.44 -13.95 9.03
C VAL A 234 18.19 -14.86 8.04
N LEU A 235 17.79 -14.88 6.76
CA LEU A 235 18.41 -15.77 5.76
C LEU A 235 19.93 -15.66 5.64
N PRO A 236 20.55 -14.46 5.57
CA PRO A 236 22.00 -14.35 5.47
C PRO A 236 22.74 -14.99 6.65
N GLU A 237 22.19 -14.93 7.85
CA GLU A 237 22.77 -15.55 9.05
C GLU A 237 22.71 -17.08 8.93
N ILE A 238 21.54 -17.64 8.59
CA ILE A 238 21.37 -19.09 8.37
C ILE A 238 22.30 -19.58 7.24
N LEU A 239 22.39 -18.86 6.14
CA LEU A 239 23.28 -19.23 5.02
C LEU A 239 24.74 -19.17 5.43
N SER A 240 25.13 -18.23 6.30
CA SER A 240 26.50 -18.16 6.86
C SER A 240 26.83 -19.36 7.74
N GLU A 241 25.86 -19.90 8.51
CA GLU A 241 26.04 -21.15 9.26
C GLU A 241 26.23 -22.38 8.32
N ILE A 242 25.48 -22.43 7.24
CA ILE A 242 25.55 -23.53 6.26
C ILE A 242 26.83 -23.46 5.43
N HIS A 243 27.38 -22.26 5.25
CA HIS A 243 28.53 -22.01 4.39
C HIS A 243 29.79 -22.68 4.94
N THR A 244 30.26 -23.74 4.28
CA THR A 244 31.62 -24.27 4.43
C THR A 244 32.46 -23.80 3.26
N GLU A 245 33.78 -23.58 3.48
CA GLU A 245 34.75 -22.92 2.58
C GLU A 245 34.76 -23.28 1.08
N ASN A 246 33.88 -24.16 0.60
CA ASN A 246 33.78 -24.58 -0.80
C ASN A 246 32.34 -24.88 -1.27
N SER A 247 31.30 -24.39 -0.60
CA SER A 247 29.93 -24.77 -1.00
C SER A 247 29.23 -23.65 -1.77
N ASP A 248 28.90 -23.97 -3.03
CA ASP A 248 28.04 -23.13 -3.91
C ASP A 248 26.55 -23.25 -3.54
N TYR A 249 26.20 -23.63 -2.29
CA TYR A 249 24.82 -23.89 -1.82
C TYR A 249 24.01 -24.88 -2.67
N GLN A 250 24.66 -25.73 -3.45
CA GLN A 250 24.00 -26.64 -4.43
C GLN A 250 22.96 -27.59 -3.82
N ASN A 251 23.13 -27.97 -2.53
CA ASN A 251 22.24 -28.88 -1.83
C ASN A 251 21.34 -28.11 -0.83
N THR A 252 21.10 -26.83 -1.07
CA THR A 252 20.33 -25.96 -0.18
C THR A 252 19.11 -25.41 -0.89
N ALA A 253 17.95 -25.55 -0.24
CA ALA A 253 16.70 -24.98 -0.71
C ALA A 253 16.14 -23.95 0.28
N VAL A 254 15.78 -22.79 -0.22
CA VAL A 254 14.93 -21.80 0.46
C VAL A 254 13.52 -21.94 -0.11
N VAL A 255 12.56 -22.26 0.74
CA VAL A 255 11.18 -22.52 0.33
C VAL A 255 10.26 -21.44 0.89
N LEU A 256 9.50 -20.78 0.01
CA LEU A 256 8.52 -19.78 0.38
C LEU A 256 7.11 -20.40 0.39
N LEU A 257 6.47 -20.40 1.57
CA LEU A 257 5.05 -20.74 1.70
C LEU A 257 4.15 -19.53 1.41
N ASP A 258 4.72 -18.32 1.49
CA ASP A 258 4.08 -17.08 1.07
C ASP A 258 4.89 -16.45 -0.07
N GLU A 259 4.42 -16.59 -1.30
CA GLU A 259 5.06 -16.05 -2.51
C GLU A 259 5.22 -14.52 -2.48
N ASN A 260 4.43 -13.82 -1.66
CA ASN A 260 4.57 -12.37 -1.50
C ASN A 260 5.90 -11.96 -0.85
N LEU A 261 6.62 -12.89 -0.22
CA LEU A 261 7.95 -12.64 0.34
C LEU A 261 9.07 -12.69 -0.72
N LEU A 262 8.78 -13.11 -1.95
CA LEU A 262 9.78 -13.24 -3.01
C LEU A 262 10.64 -11.97 -3.19
N PRO A 263 10.08 -10.75 -3.32
CA PRO A 263 10.91 -9.55 -3.49
C PRO A 263 11.87 -9.31 -2.32
N ALA A 264 11.37 -9.42 -1.07
CA ALA A 264 12.18 -9.21 0.12
C ALA A 264 13.23 -10.32 0.31
N THR A 265 12.92 -11.54 -0.14
CA THR A 265 13.86 -12.66 -0.13
C THR A 265 14.98 -12.42 -1.13
N LEU A 266 14.68 -11.99 -2.36
CA LEU A 266 15.67 -11.65 -3.36
C LEU A 266 16.63 -10.55 -2.89
N ASP A 267 16.09 -9.51 -2.26
CA ASP A 267 16.89 -8.45 -1.64
C ASP A 267 17.85 -9.00 -0.56
N SER A 268 17.36 -9.92 0.27
CA SER A 268 18.18 -10.55 1.33
C SER A 268 19.22 -11.53 0.77
N LEU A 269 19.02 -12.07 -0.43
CA LEU A 269 19.93 -12.99 -1.13
C LEU A 269 20.82 -12.30 -2.17
N ALA A 270 20.86 -10.97 -2.23
CA ALA A 270 21.64 -10.22 -3.23
C ALA A 270 23.14 -10.52 -3.26
N SER A 271 23.71 -11.07 -2.17
CA SER A 271 25.10 -11.49 -2.09
C SER A 271 25.38 -12.93 -2.59
N VAL A 272 24.33 -13.67 -2.92
CA VAL A 272 24.46 -15.07 -3.43
C VAL A 272 24.75 -15.04 -4.91
N GLU A 273 25.92 -15.56 -5.31
CA GLU A 273 26.36 -15.51 -6.71
C GLU A 273 25.56 -16.42 -7.65
N LYS A 274 25.15 -17.59 -7.16
CA LYS A 274 24.39 -18.57 -7.94
C LYS A 274 23.06 -18.87 -7.26
N LEU A 275 21.99 -18.35 -7.84
CA LEU A 275 20.63 -18.49 -7.35
C LEU A 275 19.74 -18.99 -8.50
N ASN A 276 19.08 -20.12 -8.32
CA ASN A 276 18.05 -20.62 -9.21
C ASN A 276 16.66 -20.37 -8.59
N ILE A 277 15.76 -19.73 -9.33
CA ILE A 277 14.41 -19.37 -8.89
C ILE A 277 13.43 -20.16 -9.77
N THR A 278 12.69 -21.08 -9.16
CA THR A 278 11.72 -21.91 -9.88
C THR A 278 10.30 -21.35 -9.83
N MET A 279 10.03 -20.46 -8.90
CA MET A 279 8.73 -19.79 -8.79
C MET A 279 8.68 -18.54 -9.67
N GLY A 280 7.55 -18.32 -10.34
CA GLY A 280 7.36 -17.11 -11.14
C GLY A 280 7.11 -15.86 -10.28
N PHE A 281 7.47 -14.70 -10.79
CA PHE A 281 7.12 -13.41 -10.15
C PHE A 281 5.69 -13.02 -10.53
N PRO A 282 4.74 -12.96 -9.58
CA PRO A 282 3.34 -12.70 -9.91
C PRO A 282 3.14 -11.31 -10.52
N LEU A 283 2.44 -11.22 -11.67
CA LEU A 283 2.14 -9.94 -12.33
C LEU A 283 1.42 -8.95 -11.42
N LYS A 284 0.58 -9.44 -10.50
CA LYS A 284 -0.16 -8.62 -9.52
C LYS A 284 0.72 -7.75 -8.62
N ASN A 285 2.00 -8.12 -8.44
CA ASN A 285 2.97 -7.44 -7.57
C ASN A 285 3.79 -6.36 -8.31
N LEU A 286 3.62 -6.22 -9.62
CA LEU A 286 4.30 -5.21 -10.41
C LEU A 286 3.65 -3.84 -10.26
N ALA A 287 4.44 -2.76 -10.36
CA ALA A 287 3.97 -1.38 -10.34
C ALA A 287 2.89 -1.13 -11.41
N PHE A 288 3.06 -1.69 -12.61
CA PHE A 288 2.07 -1.60 -13.68
C PHE A 288 0.68 -2.13 -13.26
N SER A 289 0.61 -3.20 -12.44
CA SER A 289 -0.66 -3.71 -11.91
C SER A 289 -1.33 -2.72 -10.96
N ASN A 290 -0.56 -2.00 -10.14
CA ASN A 290 -1.09 -0.97 -9.26
C ASN A 290 -1.60 0.22 -10.07
N ALA A 291 -0.84 0.66 -11.08
CA ALA A 291 -1.28 1.69 -12.03
C ALA A 291 -2.62 1.31 -12.69
N MET A 292 -2.78 0.04 -13.13
CA MET A 292 -4.03 -0.45 -13.70
C MET A 292 -5.21 -0.37 -12.72
N LYS A 293 -5.02 -0.79 -11.46
CA LYS A 293 -6.08 -0.67 -10.43
C LYS A 293 -6.53 0.79 -10.24
N LYS A 294 -5.58 1.73 -10.18
CA LYS A 294 -5.85 3.16 -10.08
C LYS A 294 -6.54 3.71 -11.33
N LEU A 295 -6.10 3.28 -12.51
CA LEU A 295 -6.71 3.66 -13.77
C LEU A 295 -8.18 3.19 -13.87
N PHE A 296 -8.48 1.94 -13.50
CA PHE A 296 -9.86 1.46 -13.45
C PHE A 296 -10.70 2.21 -12.42
N HIS A 297 -10.12 2.53 -11.25
CA HIS A 297 -10.80 3.39 -10.28
C HIS A 297 -11.18 4.74 -10.90
N LEU A 298 -10.24 5.40 -11.56
CA LEU A 298 -10.44 6.67 -12.26
C LEU A 298 -11.58 6.56 -13.28
N HIS A 299 -11.55 5.55 -14.17
CA HIS A 299 -12.57 5.36 -15.20
C HIS A 299 -13.96 5.10 -14.62
N LYS A 300 -14.07 4.36 -13.51
CA LYS A 300 -15.34 4.18 -12.78
C LYS A 300 -15.89 5.50 -12.21
N GLN A 301 -15.02 6.42 -11.76
CA GLN A 301 -15.44 7.76 -11.35
C GLN A 301 -15.89 8.60 -12.56
N LEU A 302 -15.19 8.52 -13.68
CA LEU A 302 -15.56 9.21 -14.92
C LEU A 302 -16.89 8.71 -15.51
N GLU A 303 -17.24 7.42 -15.36
CA GLU A 303 -18.56 6.88 -15.73
C GLU A 303 -19.68 7.54 -14.94
N LYS A 304 -19.47 7.83 -13.64
CA LYS A 304 -20.42 8.51 -12.76
C LYS A 304 -20.57 10.02 -13.05
N ASN A 305 -20.02 10.50 -14.18
CA ASN A 305 -20.03 11.91 -14.61
C ASN A 305 -19.29 12.86 -13.67
N ALA A 306 -18.16 12.46 -13.13
CA ALA A 306 -17.26 13.39 -12.48
C ALA A 306 -16.85 14.51 -13.45
N SER A 307 -17.07 15.76 -13.04
CA SER A 307 -16.72 16.95 -13.84
C SER A 307 -15.25 17.34 -13.69
N SER A 308 -14.58 16.75 -12.72
CA SER A 308 -13.19 17.02 -12.34
C SER A 308 -12.49 15.73 -11.89
N TYR A 309 -11.16 15.77 -11.96
CA TYR A 309 -10.27 14.71 -11.50
C TYR A 309 -9.72 15.06 -10.13
N TYR A 310 -9.71 14.10 -9.23
CA TYR A 310 -9.04 14.25 -7.95
C TYR A 310 -7.53 13.99 -8.14
N TYR A 311 -6.67 14.86 -7.64
CA TYR A 311 -5.23 14.78 -7.90
C TYR A 311 -4.61 13.44 -7.49
N ASN A 312 -5.08 12.88 -6.36
CA ASN A 312 -4.59 11.60 -5.83
C ASN A 312 -5.09 10.36 -6.60
N ASP A 313 -6.04 10.53 -7.54
CA ASP A 313 -6.38 9.47 -8.50
C ASP A 313 -5.45 9.49 -9.72
N ILE A 314 -4.76 10.61 -9.99
CA ILE A 314 -3.89 10.80 -11.16
C ILE A 314 -2.42 10.58 -10.83
N LEU A 315 -1.92 11.19 -9.74
CA LEU A 315 -0.50 11.15 -9.41
C LEU A 315 0.08 9.74 -9.28
N PRO A 316 -0.58 8.77 -8.60
CA PRO A 316 -0.05 7.42 -8.51
C PRO A 316 0.00 6.69 -9.86
N ILE A 317 -0.89 7.01 -10.80
CA ILE A 317 -0.84 6.44 -12.16
C ILE A 317 0.39 6.99 -12.89
N LEU A 318 0.59 8.31 -12.83
CA LEU A 318 1.74 8.97 -13.46
C LEU A 318 3.07 8.52 -12.86
N ASP A 319 3.09 8.17 -11.58
CA ASP A 319 4.30 7.73 -10.89
C ASP A 319 4.68 6.28 -11.25
N GLU A 320 3.71 5.38 -11.26
CA GLU A 320 3.93 3.95 -11.44
C GLU A 320 4.03 3.50 -12.92
N LEU A 321 3.52 4.29 -13.88
CA LEU A 321 3.62 3.95 -15.29
C LEU A 321 5.03 4.20 -15.84
N PRO A 322 5.56 3.31 -16.70
CA PRO A 322 6.80 3.57 -17.43
C PRO A 322 6.71 4.83 -18.28
N LYS A 323 7.75 5.64 -18.30
CA LYS A 323 7.78 6.95 -18.93
C LYS A 323 9.14 7.26 -19.54
N ASN A 324 9.14 8.01 -20.63
CA ASN A 324 10.36 8.52 -21.24
C ASN A 324 10.76 9.88 -20.61
N PHE A 325 11.95 10.37 -20.92
CA PHE A 325 12.48 11.64 -20.40
C PHE A 325 11.59 12.86 -20.68
N LYS A 326 10.89 12.88 -21.83
CA LYS A 326 9.97 13.98 -22.18
C LYS A 326 8.73 13.94 -21.28
N ASP A 327 8.17 12.76 -21.06
CA ASP A 327 7.01 12.56 -20.19
C ASP A 327 7.35 12.90 -18.74
N GLU A 328 8.54 12.54 -18.25
CA GLU A 328 9.02 12.92 -16.91
C GLU A 328 9.03 14.44 -16.69
N ASN A 329 9.49 15.21 -17.68
CA ASN A 329 9.50 16.67 -17.57
C ASN A 329 8.09 17.27 -17.55
N ILE A 330 7.17 16.72 -18.35
CA ILE A 330 5.75 17.14 -18.33
C ILE A 330 5.15 16.84 -16.95
N ILE A 331 5.38 15.64 -16.40
CA ILE A 331 4.87 15.22 -15.11
C ILE A 331 5.45 16.08 -13.98
N LYS A 332 6.75 16.35 -13.97
CA LYS A 332 7.39 17.26 -12.99
C LYS A 332 6.75 18.65 -12.99
N ASN A 333 6.52 19.22 -14.17
CA ASN A 333 5.87 20.53 -14.30
C ASN A 333 4.40 20.48 -13.85
N PHE A 334 3.70 19.38 -14.12
CA PHE A 334 2.34 19.14 -13.67
C PHE A 334 2.27 19.11 -12.14
N VAL A 335 3.10 18.31 -11.49
CA VAL A 335 3.17 18.20 -10.01
C VAL A 335 3.49 19.56 -9.40
N ALA A 336 4.54 20.24 -9.89
CA ALA A 336 4.93 21.57 -9.40
C ALA A 336 3.78 22.60 -9.52
N THR A 337 2.99 22.53 -10.59
CA THR A 337 1.83 23.42 -10.79
C THR A 337 0.70 23.10 -9.80
N LEU A 338 0.44 21.80 -9.55
CA LEU A 338 -0.57 21.38 -8.56
C LEU A 338 -0.19 21.86 -7.17
N GLU A 339 1.08 21.73 -6.79
CA GLU A 339 1.61 22.16 -5.49
C GLU A 339 1.57 23.71 -5.37
N GLU A 340 2.10 24.44 -6.35
CA GLU A 340 2.15 25.91 -6.32
C GLU A 340 0.76 26.54 -6.20
N ARG A 341 -0.24 25.95 -6.86
CA ARG A 341 -1.61 26.47 -6.90
C ARG A 341 -2.58 25.75 -5.97
N ASN A 342 -2.09 24.80 -5.21
CA ASN A 342 -2.90 23.94 -4.34
C ASN A 342 -4.14 23.38 -5.05
N ILE A 343 -3.92 22.67 -6.18
CA ILE A 343 -5.01 22.15 -7.00
C ILE A 343 -5.39 20.75 -6.52
N VAL A 344 -6.45 20.62 -5.75
CA VAL A 344 -7.00 19.35 -5.27
C VAL A 344 -7.87 18.68 -6.33
N TYR A 345 -8.71 19.45 -7.03
CA TYR A 345 -9.58 18.99 -8.09
C TYR A 345 -9.22 19.66 -9.42
N ILE A 346 -8.90 18.85 -10.43
CA ILE A 346 -8.42 19.29 -11.73
C ILE A 346 -9.58 19.23 -12.73
N SER A 347 -9.95 20.32 -13.35
CA SER A 347 -10.95 20.29 -14.43
C SER A 347 -10.40 19.61 -15.68
N LYS A 348 -11.28 19.06 -16.53
CA LYS A 348 -10.88 18.45 -17.81
C LYS A 348 -9.98 19.35 -18.66
N LYS A 349 -10.30 20.65 -18.71
CA LYS A 349 -9.54 21.63 -19.48
C LYS A 349 -8.12 21.80 -18.91
N GLN A 350 -8.02 21.97 -17.59
CA GLN A 350 -6.72 22.09 -16.91
C GLN A 350 -5.87 20.84 -17.11
N LEU A 351 -6.48 19.63 -16.98
CA LEU A 351 -5.74 18.38 -17.18
C LEU A 351 -5.15 18.30 -18.59
N SER A 352 -5.96 18.64 -19.63
CA SER A 352 -5.48 18.61 -21.01
C SER A 352 -4.41 19.68 -21.31
N GLU A 353 -4.45 20.82 -20.65
CA GLU A 353 -3.46 21.87 -20.80
C GLU A 353 -2.15 21.52 -20.08
N LEU A 354 -2.24 21.02 -18.85
CA LEU A 354 -1.08 20.71 -18.00
C LEU A 354 -0.34 19.44 -18.42
N LEU A 355 -1.05 18.45 -18.93
CA LEU A 355 -0.47 17.20 -19.47
C LEU A 355 -0.35 17.22 -21.00
N ASN A 356 -0.38 18.40 -21.63
CA ASN A 356 -0.25 18.51 -23.08
C ASN A 356 1.08 17.94 -23.57
N GLY A 357 1.00 17.00 -24.50
CA GLY A 357 2.15 16.31 -25.09
C GLY A 357 2.64 15.10 -24.31
N LEU A 358 1.94 14.69 -23.23
CA LEU A 358 2.15 13.40 -22.56
C LEU A 358 1.80 12.28 -23.54
N SER A 359 2.70 11.29 -23.71
CA SER A 359 2.56 10.23 -24.72
C SER A 359 1.32 9.36 -24.49
N PHE A 360 0.94 9.16 -23.24
CA PHE A 360 -0.20 8.32 -22.82
C PHE A 360 -1.38 9.12 -22.23
N TYR A 361 -1.52 10.40 -22.63
CA TYR A 361 -2.62 11.24 -22.14
C TYR A 361 -4.01 10.62 -22.35
N ASN A 362 -4.17 9.86 -23.44
CA ASN A 362 -5.45 9.20 -23.79
C ASN A 362 -5.97 8.27 -22.69
N LEU A 363 -5.09 7.73 -21.84
CA LEU A 363 -5.50 6.89 -20.69
C LEU A 363 -6.36 7.66 -19.65
N PHE A 364 -6.28 8.98 -19.61
CA PHE A 364 -7.05 9.83 -18.68
C PHE A 364 -8.37 10.34 -19.27
N GLU A 365 -8.63 10.11 -20.55
CA GLU A 365 -9.89 10.49 -21.17
C GLU A 365 -11.00 9.50 -20.85
N LYS A 366 -12.24 9.99 -20.72
CA LYS A 366 -13.41 9.11 -20.53
C LYS A 366 -13.60 8.23 -21.76
N GLN A 367 -13.53 6.92 -21.59
CA GLN A 367 -13.66 5.92 -22.64
C GLN A 367 -14.65 4.83 -22.20
N ASP A 368 -15.25 4.12 -23.15
CA ASP A 368 -15.90 2.86 -22.88
C ASP A 368 -14.88 1.73 -22.72
N ALA A 369 -15.33 0.57 -22.26
CA ALA A 369 -14.44 -0.55 -21.96
C ALA A 369 -13.66 -1.08 -23.18
N GLU A 370 -14.28 -1.10 -24.35
CA GLU A 370 -13.63 -1.59 -25.58
C GLU A 370 -12.53 -0.62 -26.05
N THR A 371 -12.84 0.67 -26.04
CA THR A 371 -11.88 1.72 -26.39
C THR A 371 -10.73 1.75 -25.39
N LEU A 372 -11.01 1.65 -24.09
CA LEU A 372 -9.97 1.60 -23.05
C LEU A 372 -9.05 0.39 -23.24
N LEU A 373 -9.62 -0.80 -23.52
CA LEU A 373 -8.81 -2.01 -23.77
C LEU A 373 -7.89 -1.83 -24.99
N ASN A 374 -8.38 -1.22 -26.08
CA ASN A 374 -7.56 -0.91 -27.25
C ASN A 374 -6.46 0.11 -26.91
N THR A 375 -6.81 1.16 -26.16
CA THR A 375 -5.83 2.18 -25.71
C THR A 375 -4.73 1.54 -24.84
N LEU A 376 -5.06 0.59 -23.96
CA LEU A 376 -4.08 -0.14 -23.14
C LEU A 376 -3.16 -1.01 -24.00
N ILE A 377 -3.70 -1.71 -25.01
CA ILE A 377 -2.89 -2.52 -25.95
C ILE A 377 -1.94 -1.61 -26.73
N ASP A 378 -2.41 -0.48 -27.26
CA ASP A 378 -1.58 0.43 -28.04
C ASP A 378 -0.53 1.10 -27.14
N PHE A 379 -0.87 1.48 -25.92
CA PHE A 379 0.08 1.98 -24.92
C PHE A 379 1.21 0.97 -24.64
N CYS A 380 0.88 -0.30 -24.44
CA CYS A 380 1.91 -1.34 -24.23
C CYS A 380 2.83 -1.50 -25.46
N LYS A 381 2.28 -1.41 -26.68
CA LYS A 381 3.07 -1.43 -27.92
C LYS A 381 4.00 -0.23 -27.99
N ASP A 382 3.48 0.98 -27.76
CA ASP A 382 4.26 2.20 -27.81
C ASP A 382 5.41 2.20 -26.80
N LEU A 383 5.18 1.69 -25.59
CA LEU A 383 6.25 1.52 -24.59
C LEU A 383 7.35 0.59 -25.08
N LYS A 384 7.03 -0.50 -25.77
CA LYS A 384 8.03 -1.47 -26.29
C LYS A 384 8.88 -0.92 -27.44
N TYR A 385 8.41 0.12 -28.14
CA TYR A 385 9.22 0.83 -29.14
C TYR A 385 10.16 1.88 -28.56
N ASN A 386 9.98 2.27 -27.28
CA ASN A 386 10.86 3.18 -26.58
C ASN A 386 12.09 2.42 -26.03
N GLU A 387 13.16 3.15 -25.70
CA GLU A 387 14.34 2.59 -25.05
C GLU A 387 14.01 2.26 -23.57
N ILE A 388 13.44 1.06 -23.34
CA ILE A 388 13.19 0.49 -22.02
C ILE A 388 14.16 -0.68 -21.79
N ASP A 389 14.46 -0.97 -20.53
CA ASP A 389 15.30 -2.12 -20.21
C ASP A 389 14.58 -3.46 -20.47
N ASN A 390 15.35 -4.54 -20.56
CA ASN A 390 14.83 -5.87 -20.91
C ASN A 390 13.78 -6.37 -19.90
N VAL A 391 13.89 -6.02 -18.62
CA VAL A 391 12.95 -6.44 -17.58
C VAL A 391 11.61 -5.72 -17.75
N GLN A 392 11.65 -4.42 -18.01
CA GLN A 392 10.43 -3.65 -18.30
C GLN A 392 9.77 -4.12 -19.61
N TYR A 393 10.57 -4.42 -20.63
CA TYR A 393 10.06 -4.95 -21.90
C TYR A 393 9.28 -6.27 -21.69
N GLU A 394 9.84 -7.20 -20.93
CA GLU A 394 9.19 -8.48 -20.63
C GLU A 394 7.91 -8.28 -19.83
N ASN A 395 7.98 -7.48 -18.77
CA ASN A 395 6.81 -7.13 -17.96
C ASN A 395 5.65 -6.58 -18.82
N ILE A 396 5.93 -5.61 -19.67
CA ILE A 396 4.92 -4.98 -20.55
C ILE A 396 4.40 -5.99 -21.57
N SER A 397 5.25 -6.88 -22.08
CA SER A 397 4.84 -7.94 -23.02
C SER A 397 3.81 -8.90 -22.43
N HIS A 398 3.94 -9.27 -21.15
CA HIS A 398 2.95 -10.08 -20.45
C HIS A 398 1.60 -9.36 -20.30
N PHE A 399 1.60 -8.06 -19.94
CA PHE A 399 0.36 -7.28 -19.88
C PHE A 399 -0.31 -7.13 -21.24
N GLU A 400 0.46 -6.79 -22.30
CA GLU A 400 -0.08 -6.70 -23.67
C GLU A 400 -0.72 -8.02 -24.08
N LYS A 401 -0.02 -9.16 -23.86
CA LYS A 401 -0.54 -10.48 -24.17
C LYS A 401 -1.87 -10.74 -23.45
N SER A 402 -1.95 -10.41 -22.16
CA SER A 402 -3.18 -10.54 -21.37
C SER A 402 -4.32 -9.69 -21.92
N PHE A 403 -4.06 -8.44 -22.31
CA PHE A 403 -5.07 -7.56 -22.89
C PHE A 403 -5.53 -8.07 -24.27
N VAL A 404 -4.60 -8.56 -25.10
CA VAL A 404 -4.93 -9.15 -26.41
C VAL A 404 -5.76 -10.44 -26.25
N ILE A 405 -5.46 -11.28 -25.27
CA ILE A 405 -6.25 -12.48 -24.95
C ILE A 405 -7.69 -12.07 -24.62
N ILE A 406 -7.88 -11.08 -23.74
CA ILE A 406 -9.24 -10.61 -23.37
C ILE A 406 -9.96 -10.06 -24.59
N LYS A 407 -9.30 -9.22 -25.41
CA LYS A 407 -9.88 -8.69 -26.64
C LYS A 407 -10.36 -9.80 -27.59
N ASN A 408 -9.50 -10.81 -27.81
CA ASN A 408 -9.82 -11.93 -28.68
C ASN A 408 -10.95 -12.80 -28.13
N GLN A 409 -11.00 -13.00 -26.81
CA GLN A 409 -12.06 -13.75 -26.16
C GLN A 409 -13.41 -13.02 -26.14
N LEU A 410 -13.42 -11.69 -26.06
CA LEU A 410 -14.63 -10.87 -26.10
C LEU A 410 -15.18 -10.72 -27.52
N SER A 411 -14.30 -10.72 -28.54
CA SER A 411 -14.70 -10.38 -29.92
C SER A 411 -15.80 -11.26 -30.54
N PRO A 412 -15.96 -12.56 -30.21
CA PRO A 412 -17.06 -13.38 -30.71
C PRO A 412 -18.44 -13.00 -30.13
N TYR A 413 -18.44 -12.24 -29.00
CA TYR A 413 -19.64 -11.91 -28.26
C TYR A 413 -19.98 -10.43 -28.43
N GLN A 414 -21.23 -10.13 -28.80
CA GLN A 414 -21.71 -8.74 -28.96
C GLN A 414 -22.20 -8.16 -27.61
N TYR A 415 -21.38 -8.26 -26.55
CA TYR A 415 -21.74 -7.70 -25.26
C TYR A 415 -21.24 -6.27 -25.12
N GLN A 416 -22.08 -5.36 -24.61
CA GLN A 416 -21.61 -4.10 -24.04
C GLN A 416 -20.92 -4.39 -22.70
N VAL A 417 -19.60 -4.50 -22.74
CA VAL A 417 -18.79 -4.69 -21.53
C VAL A 417 -18.66 -3.33 -20.82
N LYS A 418 -18.98 -3.30 -19.51
CA LYS A 418 -18.75 -2.13 -18.67
C LYS A 418 -17.31 -2.11 -18.17
N ILE A 419 -16.82 -0.95 -17.74
CA ILE A 419 -15.47 -0.80 -17.14
C ILE A 419 -15.27 -1.75 -15.94
N GLU A 420 -16.28 -1.89 -15.07
CA GLU A 420 -16.22 -2.83 -13.93
C GLU A 420 -16.01 -4.28 -14.40
N THR A 421 -16.68 -4.71 -15.47
CA THR A 421 -16.54 -6.06 -16.02
C THR A 421 -15.14 -6.28 -16.62
N LEU A 422 -14.66 -5.29 -17.39
CA LEU A 422 -13.33 -5.34 -17.96
C LEU A 422 -12.24 -5.44 -16.86
N GLU A 423 -12.39 -4.67 -15.79
CA GLU A 423 -11.50 -4.74 -14.62
C GLU A 423 -11.47 -6.15 -14.01
N VAL A 424 -12.64 -6.79 -13.83
CA VAL A 424 -12.73 -8.17 -13.29
C VAL A 424 -11.98 -9.14 -14.19
N LEU A 425 -12.17 -9.06 -15.51
CA LEU A 425 -11.51 -9.95 -16.47
C LEU A 425 -9.99 -9.74 -16.49
N ILE A 426 -9.53 -8.49 -16.49
CA ILE A 426 -8.10 -8.16 -16.45
C ILE A 426 -7.46 -8.64 -15.14
N ASN A 427 -8.10 -8.34 -13.99
CA ASN A 427 -7.59 -8.79 -12.69
C ASN A 427 -7.52 -10.32 -12.60
N GLN A 428 -8.44 -11.04 -13.22
CA GLN A 428 -8.39 -12.51 -13.24
C GLN A 428 -7.14 -13.02 -13.95
N LEU A 429 -6.77 -12.46 -15.11
CA LEU A 429 -5.55 -12.85 -15.80
C LEU A 429 -4.29 -12.43 -15.05
N ILE A 430 -4.23 -11.17 -14.60
CA ILE A 430 -3.09 -10.65 -13.83
C ILE A 430 -2.82 -11.48 -12.57
N ASN A 431 -3.89 -11.96 -11.90
CA ASN A 431 -3.76 -12.77 -10.68
C ASN A 431 -3.31 -14.22 -10.98
N SER A 432 -3.53 -14.72 -12.19
CA SER A 432 -3.16 -16.09 -12.59
C SER A 432 -1.85 -16.18 -13.36
N GLU A 433 -1.28 -15.06 -13.80
CA GLU A 433 -0.06 -14.99 -14.59
C GLU A 433 1.14 -14.63 -13.72
N SER A 434 2.28 -15.22 -14.04
CA SER A 434 3.58 -14.91 -13.45
C SER A 434 4.65 -14.82 -14.55
N ILE A 435 5.73 -14.14 -14.23
CA ILE A 435 6.93 -14.05 -15.08
C ILE A 435 7.94 -15.05 -14.58
N ASP A 436 8.36 -15.97 -15.41
CA ASP A 436 9.35 -16.97 -15.06
C ASP A 436 10.76 -16.38 -15.07
N PHE A 437 11.56 -16.76 -14.09
CA PHE A 437 12.98 -16.45 -14.09
C PHE A 437 13.74 -17.40 -15.01
N VAL A 438 14.74 -16.88 -15.70
CA VAL A 438 15.65 -17.68 -16.52
C VAL A 438 16.89 -18.03 -15.69
N GLY A 439 17.16 -19.34 -15.52
CA GLY A 439 18.30 -19.83 -14.75
C GLY A 439 18.66 -21.26 -15.17
N GLU A 440 19.83 -21.73 -14.73
CA GLU A 440 20.25 -23.12 -14.92
C GLU A 440 19.62 -23.99 -13.82
N PRO A 441 18.80 -24.98 -14.17
CA PRO A 441 18.11 -25.80 -13.18
C PRO A 441 19.12 -26.52 -12.24
N LEU A 442 18.85 -26.47 -10.94
CA LEU A 442 19.60 -27.12 -9.88
C LEU A 442 21.06 -26.66 -9.70
N GLU A 443 21.48 -25.53 -10.27
CA GLU A 443 22.76 -24.90 -9.94
C GLU A 443 22.60 -23.87 -8.80
N GLY A 444 23.49 -23.92 -7.82
CA GLY A 444 23.53 -22.98 -6.69
C GLY A 444 22.37 -23.14 -5.69
N LEU A 445 22.06 -22.05 -4.98
CA LEU A 445 20.95 -21.98 -4.04
C LEU A 445 19.62 -22.08 -4.78
N GLN A 446 18.72 -22.95 -4.31
CA GLN A 446 17.40 -23.13 -4.91
C GLN A 446 16.36 -22.30 -4.14
N LEU A 447 15.68 -21.37 -4.79
CA LEU A 447 14.55 -20.61 -4.25
C LEU A 447 13.26 -21.08 -4.92
N MET A 448 12.35 -21.69 -4.15
CA MET A 448 11.20 -22.38 -4.71
C MET A 448 9.97 -22.34 -3.79
N GLY A 449 8.79 -22.63 -4.34
CA GLY A 449 7.60 -22.94 -3.56
C GLY A 449 7.57 -24.38 -3.09
N LEU A 450 6.65 -24.71 -2.16
CA LEU A 450 6.58 -26.07 -1.61
C LEU A 450 6.24 -27.13 -2.68
N LEU A 451 5.40 -26.79 -3.65
CA LEU A 451 4.97 -27.73 -4.68
C LEU A 451 6.07 -28.04 -5.71
N GLU A 452 7.01 -27.14 -5.91
CA GLU A 452 8.17 -27.32 -6.80
C GLU A 452 9.22 -28.24 -6.18
N THR A 453 9.17 -28.46 -4.85
CA THR A 453 10.09 -29.39 -4.15
C THR A 453 9.80 -30.87 -4.40
N ARG A 454 8.76 -31.19 -5.17
CA ARG A 454 8.34 -32.57 -5.44
C ARG A 454 9.49 -33.40 -6.04
N LEU A 455 9.74 -34.55 -5.45
CA LEU A 455 10.80 -35.52 -5.84
C LEU A 455 12.24 -34.97 -5.72
N LEU A 456 12.45 -33.75 -5.26
CA LEU A 456 13.76 -33.18 -5.01
C LEU A 456 14.19 -33.48 -3.57
N ASN A 457 15.49 -33.72 -3.37
CA ASN A 457 16.10 -33.88 -2.06
C ASN A 457 17.18 -32.84 -1.87
N PHE A 458 17.22 -32.27 -0.67
CA PHE A 458 18.22 -31.28 -0.27
C PHE A 458 18.80 -31.66 1.10
N GLU A 459 20.06 -31.33 1.30
CA GLU A 459 20.74 -31.53 2.58
C GLU A 459 20.34 -30.43 3.59
N ASN A 460 20.16 -29.21 3.09
CA ASN A 460 19.78 -28.04 3.89
C ASN A 460 18.46 -27.47 3.39
N ILE A 461 17.51 -27.30 4.29
CA ILE A 461 16.18 -26.75 3.99
C ILE A 461 15.89 -25.56 4.88
N ILE A 462 15.53 -24.45 4.27
CA ILE A 462 15.09 -23.24 4.95
C ILE A 462 13.66 -22.95 4.51
N LEU A 463 12.69 -23.06 5.41
CA LEU A 463 11.26 -22.89 5.11
C LEU A 463 10.73 -21.61 5.76
N LEU A 464 10.26 -20.64 4.96
CA LEU A 464 9.70 -19.37 5.43
C LEU A 464 8.18 -19.40 5.48
N SER A 465 7.60 -18.66 6.40
CA SER A 465 6.16 -18.54 6.64
C SER A 465 5.49 -19.86 7.04
N ALA A 466 6.18 -20.68 7.85
CA ALA A 466 5.65 -21.93 8.37
C ALA A 466 4.56 -21.70 9.44
N ASN A 467 3.53 -20.92 9.05
CA ASN A 467 2.40 -20.55 9.90
C ASN A 467 1.18 -21.42 9.62
N GLU A 468 0.34 -21.59 10.65
CA GLU A 468 -0.98 -22.20 10.49
C GLU A 468 -1.82 -21.36 9.51
N GLY A 469 -2.54 -22.03 8.59
CA GLY A 469 -3.29 -21.38 7.52
C GLY A 469 -2.49 -21.05 6.27
N LYS A 470 -1.14 -21.10 6.33
CA LYS A 470 -0.25 -21.13 5.16
C LYS A 470 0.21 -22.57 4.88
N LEU A 471 0.47 -23.33 5.93
CA LEU A 471 0.81 -24.76 5.89
C LEU A 471 0.10 -25.49 7.05
N PRO A 472 -0.91 -26.34 6.79
CA PRO A 472 -1.59 -26.46 5.49
C PRO A 472 -2.33 -25.20 5.09
N LEU A 473 -2.66 -25.09 3.80
CA LEU A 473 -3.46 -23.97 3.30
C LEU A 473 -4.87 -24.08 3.91
N GLY A 474 -5.22 -23.17 4.79
CA GLY A 474 -6.46 -23.23 5.57
C GLY A 474 -7.72 -23.26 4.70
N ASN A 475 -8.89 -23.34 5.36
CA ASN A 475 -10.24 -23.46 4.78
C ASN A 475 -10.72 -22.27 3.91
N SER A 476 -9.84 -21.66 3.13
CA SER A 476 -10.16 -20.49 2.28
C SER A 476 -10.83 -20.82 0.95
N GLN A 477 -11.27 -22.07 0.73
CA GLN A 477 -11.95 -22.41 -0.51
C GLN A 477 -13.40 -21.91 -0.48
N ASN A 478 -13.67 -20.88 -1.26
CA ASN A 478 -15.04 -20.49 -1.56
C ASN A 478 -15.75 -21.65 -2.28
N THR A 479 -16.82 -22.15 -1.73
CA THR A 479 -17.63 -23.26 -2.28
C THR A 479 -19.10 -23.02 -1.96
N TYR A 480 -19.98 -23.41 -2.88
CA TYR A 480 -21.43 -23.46 -2.66
C TYR A 480 -21.89 -24.78 -2.08
N LEU A 481 -21.02 -25.82 -2.13
CA LEU A 481 -21.33 -27.12 -1.57
C LEU A 481 -20.94 -27.20 -0.09
N PRO A 482 -21.89 -27.40 0.83
CA PRO A 482 -21.57 -27.62 2.24
C PRO A 482 -20.65 -28.83 2.44
N PHE A 483 -19.88 -28.78 3.52
CA PHE A 483 -18.94 -29.85 3.89
C PHE A 483 -19.61 -31.23 3.99
N ASP A 484 -20.82 -31.29 4.58
CA ASP A 484 -21.57 -32.55 4.73
C ASP A 484 -21.96 -33.15 3.37
N VAL A 485 -22.31 -32.32 2.39
CA VAL A 485 -22.59 -32.75 1.01
C VAL A 485 -21.32 -33.27 0.36
N ARG A 486 -20.23 -32.54 0.46
CA ARG A 486 -18.93 -32.99 -0.07
C ARG A 486 -18.55 -34.35 0.49
N LYS A 487 -18.68 -34.54 1.81
CA LYS A 487 -18.39 -35.81 2.49
C LYS A 487 -19.34 -36.91 2.05
N GLN A 488 -20.67 -36.63 1.96
CA GLN A 488 -21.69 -37.61 1.55
C GLN A 488 -21.44 -38.21 0.18
N PHE A 489 -20.92 -37.36 -0.77
CA PHE A 489 -20.71 -37.75 -2.15
C PHE A 489 -19.25 -38.05 -2.47
N ASN A 490 -18.37 -38.18 -1.46
CA ASN A 490 -16.94 -38.42 -1.58
C ASN A 490 -16.23 -37.39 -2.48
N LEU A 491 -16.68 -36.15 -2.43
CA LEU A 491 -16.00 -35.03 -3.07
C LEU A 491 -14.78 -34.62 -2.25
N HIS A 492 -13.81 -34.04 -2.90
CA HIS A 492 -12.61 -33.52 -2.25
C HIS A 492 -12.93 -32.48 -1.19
N THR A 493 -12.40 -32.63 0.02
CA THR A 493 -12.60 -31.71 1.16
C THR A 493 -11.24 -31.12 1.59
N PHE A 494 -11.26 -30.23 2.58
CA PHE A 494 -10.03 -29.72 3.16
C PHE A 494 -9.17 -30.82 3.85
N LEU A 495 -9.78 -31.92 4.29
CA LEU A 495 -9.06 -33.02 4.94
C LEU A 495 -8.13 -33.76 3.95
N GLU A 496 -8.55 -33.89 2.70
CA GLU A 496 -7.72 -34.48 1.66
C GLU A 496 -6.57 -33.52 1.29
N ASN A 497 -6.85 -32.20 1.24
CA ASN A 497 -5.82 -31.18 1.04
C ASN A 497 -4.77 -31.20 2.16
N ASP A 498 -5.21 -31.24 3.43
CA ASP A 498 -4.30 -31.31 4.56
C ASP A 498 -3.37 -32.52 4.46
N GLY A 499 -3.88 -33.69 4.08
CA GLY A 499 -3.08 -34.89 3.84
C GLY A 499 -2.05 -34.75 2.71
N ILE A 500 -2.41 -34.02 1.62
CA ILE A 500 -1.49 -33.74 0.52
C ILE A 500 -0.37 -32.80 0.98
N TYR A 501 -0.73 -31.71 1.68
CA TYR A 501 0.28 -30.77 2.21
C TYR A 501 1.17 -31.42 3.27
N ALA A 502 0.61 -32.25 4.15
CA ALA A 502 1.38 -33.03 5.12
C ALA A 502 2.41 -33.93 4.43
N TYR A 503 1.97 -34.69 3.40
CA TYR A 503 2.88 -35.54 2.64
C TYR A 503 4.03 -34.76 2.02
N HIS A 504 3.75 -33.63 1.34
CA HIS A 504 4.81 -32.81 0.73
C HIS A 504 5.77 -32.25 1.76
N PHE A 505 5.27 -31.78 2.90
CA PHE A 505 6.09 -31.29 3.99
C PHE A 505 7.01 -32.37 4.56
N TYR A 506 6.48 -33.51 5.02
CA TYR A 506 7.29 -34.56 5.64
C TYR A 506 8.22 -35.23 4.65
N ARG A 507 7.77 -35.47 3.43
CA ARG A 507 8.58 -36.02 2.35
C ARG A 507 9.75 -35.08 2.02
N PHE A 508 9.55 -33.79 2.00
CA PHE A 508 10.60 -32.83 1.72
C PHE A 508 11.66 -32.81 2.83
N LEU A 509 11.25 -32.94 4.09
CA LEU A 509 12.17 -33.00 5.23
C LEU A 509 12.87 -34.36 5.40
N GLN A 510 12.35 -35.42 4.82
CA GLN A 510 12.77 -36.81 5.03
C GLN A 510 14.28 -37.00 4.87
N ASN A 511 14.88 -36.51 3.80
CA ASN A 511 16.28 -36.69 3.46
C ASN A 511 17.18 -35.51 3.91
N ALA A 512 16.64 -34.49 4.55
CA ALA A 512 17.41 -33.34 4.98
C ALA A 512 18.20 -33.60 6.26
N LYS A 513 19.38 -33.00 6.38
CA LYS A 513 20.19 -33.02 7.60
C LYS A 513 19.95 -31.77 8.44
N ASN A 514 19.95 -30.61 7.80
CA ASN A 514 19.73 -29.33 8.47
C ASN A 514 18.40 -28.74 8.03
N ILE A 515 17.54 -28.44 9.01
CA ILE A 515 16.18 -27.96 8.76
C ILE A 515 15.95 -26.69 9.58
N TYR A 516 15.64 -25.59 8.89
CA TYR A 516 15.39 -24.29 9.47
C TYR A 516 13.94 -23.89 9.13
N LEU A 517 13.09 -23.81 10.17
CA LEU A 517 11.66 -23.52 10.01
C LEU A 517 11.37 -22.14 10.61
N LEU A 518 11.00 -21.17 9.77
CA LEU A 518 10.74 -19.81 10.20
C LEU A 518 9.24 -19.54 10.17
N TYR A 519 8.68 -18.95 11.22
CA TYR A 519 7.29 -18.51 11.25
C TYR A 519 7.14 -17.10 11.81
N ASN A 520 6.09 -16.41 11.39
CA ASN A 520 5.76 -15.08 11.88
C ASN A 520 4.91 -15.19 13.14
N ALA A 521 5.44 -14.70 14.28
CA ALA A 521 4.75 -14.70 15.56
C ALA A 521 3.78 -13.52 15.77
N LEU A 522 3.80 -12.52 14.88
CA LEU A 522 2.88 -11.39 14.97
C LEU A 522 1.50 -11.78 14.45
N GLY A 523 0.50 -11.73 15.33
CA GLY A 523 -0.90 -11.83 14.93
C GLY A 523 -1.37 -10.58 14.18
N SER A 524 -2.01 -10.76 13.01
CA SER A 524 -2.66 -9.69 12.28
C SER A 524 -4.02 -10.15 11.76
N GLY A 525 -5.08 -9.51 12.20
CA GLY A 525 -6.44 -9.85 11.78
C GLY A 525 -6.87 -11.24 12.21
N VAL A 526 -7.16 -12.12 11.25
CA VAL A 526 -7.58 -13.52 11.51
C VAL A 526 -6.38 -14.44 11.77
N ASN A 527 -5.16 -14.02 11.40
CA ASN A 527 -3.95 -14.80 11.63
C ASN A 527 -3.46 -14.58 13.08
N THR A 528 -3.41 -15.69 13.82
CA THR A 528 -3.06 -15.69 15.26
C THR A 528 -1.56 -15.59 15.51
N GLY A 529 -0.70 -15.63 14.49
CA GLY A 529 0.76 -15.69 14.63
C GLY A 529 1.26 -17.07 15.10
N GLU A 530 0.46 -18.12 14.91
CA GLU A 530 0.80 -19.47 15.33
C GLU A 530 1.66 -20.19 14.29
N LYS A 531 2.62 -20.98 14.76
CA LYS A 531 3.37 -21.93 13.93
C LYS A 531 2.45 -23.00 13.37
N THR A 532 2.79 -23.55 12.21
CA THR A 532 2.04 -24.67 11.63
C THR A 532 1.94 -25.86 12.59
N ARG A 533 0.78 -26.52 12.57
CA ARG A 533 0.55 -27.77 13.32
C ARG A 533 1.60 -28.85 13.02
N PHE A 534 2.19 -28.88 11.83
CA PHE A 534 3.21 -29.85 11.46
C PHE A 534 4.51 -29.68 12.24
N ILE A 535 4.90 -28.43 12.59
CA ILE A 535 6.02 -28.20 13.52
C ILE A 535 5.68 -28.78 14.89
N THR A 536 4.46 -28.54 15.40
CA THR A 536 4.00 -29.07 16.70
C THR A 536 3.97 -30.60 16.69
N GLN A 537 3.58 -31.23 15.58
CA GLN A 537 3.62 -32.69 15.45
C GLN A 537 5.06 -33.22 15.54
N ILE A 538 6.02 -32.59 14.82
CA ILE A 538 7.44 -33.01 14.94
C ILE A 538 7.93 -32.88 16.38
N GLU A 539 7.61 -31.79 17.07
CA GLU A 539 7.99 -31.55 18.47
C GLU A 539 7.45 -32.61 19.41
N MET A 540 6.22 -33.08 19.20
CA MET A 540 5.54 -34.00 20.09
C MET A 540 5.74 -35.49 19.75
N GLU A 541 5.91 -35.81 18.46
CA GLU A 541 5.86 -37.19 17.98
C GLU A 541 7.23 -37.69 17.48
N SER A 542 8.16 -36.82 17.11
CA SER A 542 9.48 -37.21 16.68
C SER A 542 10.46 -37.33 17.86
N GLN A 543 11.57 -38.09 17.65
CA GLN A 543 12.68 -38.18 18.60
C GLN A 543 13.75 -37.12 18.37
N HIS A 544 13.55 -36.22 17.42
CA HIS A 544 14.52 -35.19 17.09
C HIS A 544 14.59 -34.10 18.16
N LYS A 545 15.80 -33.65 18.46
CA LYS A 545 16.01 -32.48 19.30
C LYS A 545 15.79 -31.23 18.47
N ILE A 546 14.84 -30.39 18.89
CA ILE A 546 14.50 -29.14 18.21
C ILE A 546 15.05 -27.97 19.02
N GLU A 547 15.79 -27.10 18.35
CA GLU A 547 16.25 -25.84 18.94
C GLU A 547 15.26 -24.72 18.57
N HIS A 548 14.82 -23.97 19.58
CA HIS A 548 13.93 -22.82 19.42
C HIS A 548 14.72 -21.54 19.53
N ILE A 549 14.63 -20.67 18.53
CA ILE A 549 15.33 -19.40 18.45
C ILE A 549 14.28 -18.29 18.30
N ILE A 550 14.27 -17.35 19.23
CA ILE A 550 13.39 -16.19 19.17
C ILE A 550 14.19 -15.03 18.61
N ILE A 551 13.74 -14.49 17.49
CA ILE A 551 14.27 -13.26 16.88
C ILE A 551 13.41 -12.11 17.36
N GLU A 552 13.84 -11.45 18.39
CA GLU A 552 13.22 -10.23 18.86
C GLU A 552 13.70 -9.05 18.02
N ASN A 553 12.77 -8.28 17.48
CA ASN A 553 13.07 -6.93 17.05
C ASN A 553 13.26 -6.08 18.31
N THR A 554 14.41 -6.21 18.95
CA THR A 554 14.85 -5.19 19.90
C THR A 554 15.15 -3.94 19.09
N SER A 555 14.13 -3.15 18.75
CA SER A 555 14.34 -1.74 18.75
C SER A 555 14.61 -1.37 20.23
N GLU A 556 15.84 -1.55 20.69
CA GLU A 556 16.26 -0.62 21.72
C GLU A 556 15.90 0.74 21.17
N PRO A 557 15.15 1.57 21.93
CA PRO A 557 15.06 2.95 21.55
C PRO A 557 16.52 3.33 21.35
N ILE A 558 16.94 3.51 20.10
CA ILE A 558 18.22 4.10 19.82
C ILE A 558 18.07 5.39 20.59
N ASN A 559 18.75 5.49 21.72
CA ASN A 559 19.03 6.77 22.31
C ASN A 559 19.81 7.47 21.22
N GLN A 560 19.06 8.06 20.28
CA GLN A 560 19.66 8.91 19.27
C GLN A 560 20.25 10.04 20.08
N GLU A 561 21.57 10.01 20.21
CA GLU A 561 22.23 11.20 20.68
C GLU A 561 21.73 12.35 19.82
N PRO A 562 21.35 13.48 20.42
CA PRO A 562 20.83 14.61 19.66
C PRO A 562 21.78 14.95 18.52
N ILE A 563 21.23 15.13 17.32
CA ILE A 563 22.03 15.51 16.16
C ILE A 563 22.79 16.78 16.51
N THR A 564 24.10 16.75 16.33
CA THR A 564 24.96 17.87 16.61
C THR A 564 25.79 18.22 15.37
N ILE A 565 25.72 19.48 14.95
CA ILE A 565 26.43 19.99 13.78
C ILE A 565 27.43 21.05 14.24
N GLU A 566 28.69 20.74 14.06
CA GLU A 566 29.79 21.65 14.36
C GLU A 566 29.84 22.82 13.38
N LYS A 567 30.24 24.01 13.88
CA LYS A 567 30.38 25.22 13.05
C LYS A 567 31.71 25.20 12.30
N THR A 568 31.75 24.45 11.20
CA THR A 568 32.89 24.43 10.28
C THR A 568 33.14 25.79 9.64
N PRO A 569 34.33 26.05 9.04
CA PRO A 569 34.64 27.31 8.35
C PRO A 569 33.56 27.69 7.31
N SER A 570 33.00 26.72 6.58
CA SER A 570 31.94 26.95 5.60
C SER A 570 30.63 27.38 6.26
N VAL A 571 30.31 26.85 7.43
CA VAL A 571 29.13 27.26 8.21
C VAL A 571 29.31 28.67 8.75
N LEU A 572 30.50 28.98 9.25
CA LEU A 572 30.83 30.33 9.76
C LEU A 572 30.75 31.40 8.64
N GLU A 573 31.19 31.07 7.42
CA GLU A 573 31.03 31.95 6.26
C GLU A 573 29.54 32.26 5.99
N LYS A 574 28.70 31.25 6.01
CA LYS A 574 27.25 31.45 5.85
C LYS A 574 26.59 32.20 7.03
N LEU A 575 27.08 32.03 8.23
CA LEU A 575 26.66 32.83 9.38
C LEU A 575 27.02 34.31 9.23
N GLU A 576 28.17 34.63 8.60
CA GLU A 576 28.54 36.03 8.26
C GLU A 576 27.54 36.63 7.23
N GLU A 577 27.09 35.82 6.26
CA GLU A 577 26.00 36.25 5.34
C GLU A 577 24.67 36.44 6.10
N TRP A 578 24.33 35.54 7.02
CA TRP A 578 23.12 35.61 7.84
C TRP A 578 23.09 36.88 8.72
N LYS A 579 24.23 37.39 9.21
CA LYS A 579 24.32 38.67 9.96
C LYS A 579 23.64 39.81 9.23
N GLN A 580 23.60 39.80 7.91
CA GLN A 580 23.01 40.85 7.07
C GLN A 580 21.49 40.79 7.02
N LYS A 581 20.86 39.72 7.51
CA LYS A 581 19.40 39.48 7.45
C LYS A 581 18.87 38.71 8.66
N VAL A 582 19.13 39.24 9.84
CA VAL A 582 18.60 38.62 11.08
C VAL A 582 17.14 39.03 11.28
N SER A 583 16.25 38.03 11.39
CA SER A 583 14.83 38.29 11.67
C SER A 583 14.39 37.67 12.98
N PRO A 584 13.32 38.19 13.61
CA PRO A 584 12.74 37.58 14.80
C PRO A 584 12.35 36.11 14.59
N SER A 585 11.83 35.77 13.40
CA SER A 585 11.46 34.39 13.07
C SER A 585 12.66 33.46 13.02
N HIS A 586 13.84 33.93 12.61
CA HIS A 586 15.09 33.15 12.64
C HIS A 586 15.48 32.79 14.07
N LEU A 587 15.39 33.74 14.99
CA LEU A 587 15.68 33.50 16.40
C LEU A 587 14.67 32.56 17.05
N VAL A 588 13.39 32.70 16.69
CA VAL A 588 12.33 31.79 17.15
C VAL A 588 12.59 30.36 16.64
N THR A 589 13.01 30.19 15.38
CA THR A 589 13.37 28.86 14.84
C THR A 589 14.56 28.26 15.60
N TYR A 590 15.58 29.05 15.87
CA TYR A 590 16.75 28.60 16.65
C TYR A 590 16.35 28.19 18.08
N LEU A 591 15.51 28.99 18.75
CA LEU A 591 15.01 28.66 20.08
C LEU A 591 14.20 27.37 20.11
N TYR A 592 13.43 27.13 19.07
CA TYR A 592 12.66 25.89 18.93
C TYR A 592 13.57 24.69 18.69
N ASN A 593 14.39 24.74 17.64
CA ASN A 593 15.40 23.71 17.35
C ASN A 593 16.57 24.31 16.55
N PRO A 594 17.81 24.34 17.10
CA PRO A 594 18.97 24.83 16.38
C PRO A 594 19.25 24.11 15.06
N ILE A 595 18.90 22.82 14.93
CA ILE A 595 19.07 22.07 13.68
C ILE A 595 18.13 22.60 12.60
N ASP A 596 16.87 22.87 12.92
CA ASP A 596 15.90 23.44 11.96
C ASP A 596 16.34 24.82 11.50
N PHE A 597 16.90 25.64 12.41
CA PHE A 597 17.53 26.91 12.05
C PHE A 597 18.68 26.73 11.07
N TYR A 598 19.57 25.77 11.32
CA TYR A 598 20.70 25.47 10.43
C TYR A 598 20.22 25.04 9.04
N LEU A 599 19.28 24.08 8.96
CA LEU A 599 18.77 23.57 7.70
C LEU A 599 18.01 24.64 6.92
N ASP A 600 17.09 25.34 7.55
CA ASP A 600 16.19 26.27 6.86
C ASP A 600 16.84 27.64 6.60
N LYS A 601 17.61 28.20 7.59
CA LYS A 601 18.09 29.58 7.50
C LYS A 601 19.56 29.71 7.06
N ILE A 602 20.38 28.68 7.29
CA ILE A 602 21.80 28.67 6.90
C ILE A 602 21.99 27.91 5.59
N LEU A 603 21.38 26.72 5.44
CA LEU A 603 21.49 25.94 4.21
C LEU A 603 20.41 26.29 3.16
N ASN A 604 19.35 27.00 3.54
CA ASN A 604 18.21 27.29 2.67
C ASN A 604 17.54 26.01 2.11
N THR A 605 17.52 24.92 2.90
CA THR A 605 16.76 23.73 2.53
C THR A 605 15.27 24.06 2.59
N ARG A 606 14.54 23.76 1.51
CA ARG A 606 13.11 23.98 1.48
C ARG A 606 12.40 22.67 1.71
N GLU A 607 11.43 22.66 2.62
CA GLU A 607 10.44 21.57 2.64
C GLU A 607 9.66 21.57 1.33
N THR A 608 9.37 20.36 0.80
CA THR A 608 8.45 20.21 -0.32
C THR A 608 7.06 20.66 0.11
N THR A 609 6.44 21.53 -0.66
CA THR A 609 5.04 21.94 -0.42
C THR A 609 4.14 20.78 -0.79
N GLU A 610 3.41 20.22 0.18
CA GLU A 610 2.36 19.23 -0.08
C GLU A 610 1.06 19.91 -0.50
N ILE A 611 0.26 19.22 -1.29
CA ILE A 611 -1.08 19.72 -1.66
C ILE A 611 -1.98 19.60 -0.44
N GLU A 612 -2.53 20.72 0.01
CA GLU A 612 -3.42 20.79 1.15
C GLU A 612 -4.86 20.45 0.74
N GLU A 613 -5.40 19.38 1.27
CA GLU A 613 -6.82 19.04 1.11
C GLU A 613 -7.70 19.88 2.03
N GLU A 614 -7.18 20.21 3.21
CA GLU A 614 -7.76 21.15 4.18
C GLU A 614 -6.81 22.32 4.41
N LEU A 615 -7.36 23.52 4.52
CA LEU A 615 -6.59 24.74 4.72
C LEU A 615 -5.79 24.66 6.02
N SER A 616 -4.46 24.68 5.89
CA SER A 616 -3.56 24.68 7.06
C SER A 616 -3.72 25.94 7.92
N GLN A 617 -3.35 25.85 9.18
CA GLN A 617 -3.38 27.00 10.09
C GLN A 617 -2.48 28.14 9.60
N ARG A 618 -1.38 27.83 8.92
CA ARG A 618 -0.48 28.80 8.31
C ARG A 618 -1.19 29.57 7.20
N ASN A 619 -1.79 28.85 6.25
CA ASN A 619 -2.47 29.48 5.11
C ASN A 619 -3.78 30.16 5.54
N TYR A 620 -4.45 29.67 6.59
CA TYR A 620 -5.55 30.37 7.22
C TYR A 620 -5.11 31.72 7.81
N GLY A 621 -3.99 31.76 8.54
CA GLY A 621 -3.41 33.00 9.03
C GLY A 621 -3.11 33.99 7.90
N THR A 622 -2.41 33.52 6.87
CA THR A 622 -2.07 34.32 5.68
C THR A 622 -3.32 34.87 4.96
N LEU A 623 -4.39 34.07 4.89
CA LEU A 623 -5.69 34.51 4.33
C LEU A 623 -6.24 35.72 5.06
N VAL A 624 -6.26 35.69 6.39
CA VAL A 624 -6.77 36.79 7.21
C VAL A 624 -5.88 38.03 7.13
N HIS A 625 -4.54 37.84 7.20
CA HIS A 625 -3.55 38.90 7.03
C HIS A 625 -3.72 39.64 5.70
N ASN A 626 -3.77 38.91 4.60
CA ASN A 626 -3.93 39.47 3.26
C ASN A 626 -5.26 40.24 3.11
N ALA A 627 -6.35 39.75 3.73
CA ALA A 627 -7.63 40.43 3.69
C ALA A 627 -7.63 41.75 4.48
N LEU A 628 -7.02 41.74 5.67
CA LEU A 628 -6.85 42.96 6.49
C LEU A 628 -5.96 43.98 5.79
N GLU A 629 -4.83 43.53 5.22
CA GLU A 629 -3.94 44.40 4.44
C GLU A 629 -4.66 45.04 3.25
N TYR A 630 -5.46 44.29 2.51
CA TYR A 630 -6.24 44.81 1.38
C TYR A 630 -7.25 45.89 1.82
N LEU A 631 -7.93 45.67 2.94
CA LEU A 631 -8.94 46.61 3.43
C LEU A 631 -8.31 47.90 3.98
N TYR A 632 -7.43 47.76 4.96
CA TYR A 632 -6.80 48.92 5.62
C TYR A 632 -5.84 49.68 4.68
N GLY A 633 -5.29 49.01 3.65
CA GLY A 633 -4.45 49.65 2.65
C GLY A 633 -5.11 50.80 1.91
N LYS A 634 -6.47 50.83 1.88
CA LYS A 634 -7.26 51.90 1.26
C LYS A 634 -7.35 53.18 2.12
N ILE A 635 -6.96 53.13 3.38
CA ILE A 635 -7.17 54.21 4.36
C ILE A 635 -5.91 54.55 5.18
N ILE A 636 -4.72 54.20 4.70
CA ILE A 636 -3.45 54.53 5.34
C ILE A 636 -3.25 56.05 5.39
N GLY A 637 -2.65 56.56 6.48
CA GLY A 637 -2.16 57.93 6.63
C GLY A 637 -3.24 58.96 6.92
N LYS A 638 -4.39 58.52 7.40
CA LYS A 638 -5.48 59.44 7.85
C LYS A 638 -6.12 58.98 9.18
N ILE A 639 -6.56 59.95 9.98
CA ILE A 639 -7.37 59.67 11.16
C ILE A 639 -8.70 59.07 10.69
N LEU A 640 -9.02 57.89 11.17
CA LEU A 640 -10.21 57.15 10.78
C LEU A 640 -11.50 57.77 11.29
N LYS A 641 -12.49 57.76 10.40
CA LYS A 641 -13.87 58.17 10.72
C LYS A 641 -14.77 56.93 10.69
N VAL A 642 -15.91 57.03 11.38
CA VAL A 642 -16.94 55.97 11.40
C VAL A 642 -17.29 55.49 9.97
N ASN A 643 -17.54 56.42 9.05
CA ASN A 643 -17.89 56.08 7.66
C ASN A 643 -16.77 55.34 6.89
N ASP A 644 -15.51 55.61 7.22
CA ASP A 644 -14.39 54.87 6.58
C ASP A 644 -14.47 53.38 6.91
N LEU A 645 -14.67 53.04 8.19
CA LEU A 645 -14.74 51.65 8.66
C LEU A 645 -16.05 50.97 8.25
N GLU A 646 -17.18 51.69 8.25
CA GLU A 646 -18.46 51.16 7.73
C GLU A 646 -18.37 50.84 6.23
N ASN A 647 -17.63 51.59 5.44
CA ASN A 647 -17.38 51.33 4.04
C ASN A 647 -16.46 50.07 3.84
N LEU A 648 -15.47 49.89 4.72
CA LEU A 648 -14.62 48.67 4.66
C LEU A 648 -15.39 47.41 5.03
N LEU A 649 -16.34 47.50 6.01
CA LEU A 649 -17.20 46.37 6.38
C LEU A 649 -18.02 45.84 5.19
N GLN A 650 -18.42 46.72 4.26
CA GLN A 650 -19.14 46.32 3.06
C GLN A 650 -18.26 45.61 2.01
N GLN A 651 -16.94 45.70 2.14
CA GLN A 651 -15.95 45.14 1.21
C GLN A 651 -15.25 43.88 1.73
N VAL A 652 -15.73 43.31 2.84
CA VAL A 652 -15.08 42.14 3.45
C VAL A 652 -15.09 40.93 2.50
N ASP A 653 -16.20 40.68 1.81
CA ASP A 653 -16.27 39.55 0.85
C ASP A 653 -15.23 39.71 -0.28
N GLU A 654 -15.13 40.93 -0.84
CA GLU A 654 -14.12 41.21 -1.88
C GLU A 654 -12.70 41.00 -1.33
N SER A 655 -12.45 41.42 -0.06
CA SER A 655 -11.11 41.27 0.52
C SER A 655 -10.69 39.81 0.70
N ILE A 656 -11.63 38.94 1.10
CA ILE A 656 -11.38 37.51 1.22
C ILE A 656 -11.09 36.89 -0.15
N ASP A 657 -11.86 37.24 -1.20
CA ASP A 657 -11.62 36.75 -2.54
C ASP A 657 -10.24 37.20 -3.10
N LYS A 658 -9.86 38.48 -2.81
CA LYS A 658 -8.51 38.98 -3.16
C LYS A 658 -7.40 38.31 -2.35
N ALA A 659 -7.65 37.95 -1.10
CA ALA A 659 -6.68 37.20 -0.30
C ALA A 659 -6.49 35.78 -0.80
N ILE A 660 -7.55 35.09 -1.27
CA ILE A 660 -7.50 33.79 -1.91
C ILE A 660 -6.68 33.86 -3.22
N GLU A 661 -6.94 34.89 -4.03
CA GLU A 661 -6.18 35.12 -5.28
C GLU A 661 -4.68 35.31 -5.01
N ARG A 662 -4.33 36.03 -3.94
CA ARG A 662 -2.92 36.25 -3.54
C ARG A 662 -2.24 34.99 -3.01
N LEU A 663 -3.00 34.07 -2.37
CA LEU A 663 -2.53 32.74 -2.01
C LEU A 663 -2.32 31.82 -3.21
N LYS A 664 -2.76 32.23 -4.42
CA LYS A 664 -2.80 31.45 -5.65
C LYS A 664 -3.68 30.20 -5.59
N HIS A 665 -4.48 30.05 -4.52
CA HIS A 665 -5.41 28.93 -4.40
C HIS A 665 -6.59 29.09 -5.36
N GLN A 666 -7.15 27.97 -5.79
CA GLN A 666 -8.37 27.98 -6.61
C GLN A 666 -9.59 28.34 -5.75
N PRO A 667 -10.53 29.19 -6.25
CA PRO A 667 -11.75 29.55 -5.51
C PRO A 667 -12.59 28.34 -5.12
N GLU A 668 -12.64 27.31 -5.95
CA GLU A 668 -13.38 26.06 -5.74
C GLU A 668 -12.91 25.29 -4.49
N PHE A 669 -11.65 25.46 -4.08
CA PHE A 669 -11.10 24.90 -2.85
C PHE A 669 -11.87 25.36 -1.60
N TYR A 670 -12.45 26.57 -1.65
CA TYR A 670 -13.19 27.21 -0.55
C TYR A 670 -14.71 27.09 -0.67
N GLU A 671 -15.24 26.34 -1.61
CA GLU A 671 -16.69 26.27 -1.84
C GLU A 671 -17.39 25.18 -1.03
N LYS A 672 -16.67 24.17 -0.56
CA LYS A 672 -17.24 22.97 0.08
C LYS A 672 -16.45 22.53 1.32
N GLY A 673 -17.08 21.71 2.14
CA GLY A 673 -16.42 21.03 3.26
C GLY A 673 -15.88 21.97 4.34
N MET A 674 -14.78 21.58 4.98
CA MET A 674 -14.16 22.33 6.05
C MET A 674 -13.54 23.65 5.56
N ASN A 675 -13.06 23.69 4.32
CA ASN A 675 -12.45 24.89 3.73
C ASN A 675 -13.48 26.03 3.56
N PHE A 676 -14.73 25.70 3.23
CA PHE A 676 -15.82 26.68 3.26
C PHE A 676 -16.03 27.24 4.67
N VAL A 677 -15.99 26.40 5.70
CA VAL A 677 -16.12 26.83 7.09
C VAL A 677 -14.96 27.76 7.48
N HIS A 678 -13.72 27.39 7.10
CA HIS A 678 -12.54 28.22 7.33
C HIS A 678 -12.66 29.59 6.64
N LYS A 679 -13.16 29.65 5.39
CA LYS A 679 -13.45 30.92 4.69
C LYS A 679 -14.45 31.76 5.48
N GLN A 680 -15.53 31.15 5.97
CA GLN A 680 -16.54 31.88 6.77
C GLN A 680 -15.99 32.35 8.11
N ILE A 681 -15.15 31.56 8.77
CA ILE A 681 -14.50 31.98 10.03
C ILE A 681 -13.53 33.12 9.75
N ALA A 682 -12.72 33.07 8.71
CA ALA A 682 -11.81 34.15 8.32
C ALA A 682 -12.56 35.45 8.05
N LYS A 683 -13.69 35.38 7.32
CA LYS A 683 -14.58 36.54 7.11
C LYS A 683 -15.04 37.15 8.43
N ARG A 684 -15.54 36.34 9.37
CA ARG A 684 -16.00 36.81 10.69
C ARG A 684 -14.87 37.43 11.50
N VAL A 685 -13.65 36.87 11.43
CA VAL A 685 -12.48 37.42 12.11
C VAL A 685 -12.16 38.80 11.56
N VAL A 686 -12.13 38.98 10.24
CA VAL A 686 -11.90 40.26 9.56
C VAL A 686 -12.99 41.28 9.96
N GLU A 687 -14.27 40.89 9.93
CA GLU A 687 -15.40 41.71 10.39
C GLU A 687 -15.23 42.10 11.85
N SER A 688 -14.79 41.20 12.71
CA SER A 688 -14.63 41.49 14.16
C SER A 688 -13.48 42.46 14.41
N VAL A 689 -12.37 42.39 13.68
CA VAL A 689 -11.26 43.36 13.75
C VAL A 689 -11.76 44.76 13.35
N LEU A 690 -12.47 44.87 12.22
CA LEU A 690 -13.04 46.13 11.75
C LEU A 690 -14.07 46.71 12.75
N ASN A 691 -14.92 45.85 13.29
CA ASN A 691 -15.93 46.29 14.29
C ASN A 691 -15.27 46.76 15.59
N TYR A 692 -14.20 46.13 16.04
CA TYR A 692 -13.45 46.57 17.20
C TYR A 692 -12.88 47.97 16.98
N ASP A 693 -12.22 48.23 15.84
CA ASP A 693 -11.71 49.56 15.51
C ASP A 693 -12.84 50.58 15.33
N LEU A 694 -13.98 50.19 14.74
CA LEU A 694 -15.16 51.02 14.62
C LEU A 694 -15.69 51.47 15.98
N GLU A 695 -15.77 50.56 16.95
CA GLU A 695 -16.18 50.88 18.31
C GLU A 695 -15.20 51.82 19.05
N LEU A 696 -13.86 51.63 18.79
CA LEU A 696 -12.87 52.59 19.30
C LEU A 696 -13.10 54.00 18.77
N VAL A 697 -13.32 54.12 17.46
CA VAL A 697 -13.57 55.43 16.81
C VAL A 697 -14.92 56.04 17.27
N LYS A 698 -15.99 55.24 17.39
CA LYS A 698 -17.29 55.69 17.92
C LYS A 698 -17.21 56.21 19.36
N LYS A 699 -16.32 55.65 20.18
CA LYS A 699 -16.03 56.12 21.55
C LYS A 699 -15.20 57.41 21.60
N GLY A 700 -14.85 57.97 20.44
CA GLY A 700 -14.11 59.24 20.35
C GLY A 700 -12.58 59.08 20.33
N ASN A 701 -12.05 57.88 20.22
CA ASN A 701 -10.61 57.70 20.10
C ASN A 701 -10.14 58.09 18.70
N ALA A 702 -8.98 58.74 18.61
CA ALA A 702 -8.31 59.05 17.37
C ALA A 702 -7.43 57.85 16.95
N LEU A 703 -7.82 57.16 15.90
CA LEU A 703 -7.09 56.01 15.34
C LEU A 703 -6.62 56.35 13.92
N GLU A 704 -5.33 56.17 13.67
CA GLU A 704 -4.69 56.35 12.35
C GLU A 704 -3.88 55.11 12.00
N ILE A 705 -4.12 54.49 10.83
CA ILE A 705 -3.26 53.43 10.31
C ILE A 705 -2.06 54.06 9.61
N VAL A 706 -0.87 53.80 10.12
CA VAL A 706 0.37 54.39 9.61
C VAL A 706 0.98 53.53 8.51
N ALA A 707 1.09 52.23 8.75
CA ALA A 707 1.63 51.24 7.79
C ALA A 707 1.06 49.85 8.01
N LEU A 708 1.08 49.06 6.94
CA LEU A 708 0.72 47.62 6.92
C LEU A 708 1.85 46.86 6.26
N GLU A 709 2.11 45.64 6.69
CA GLU A 709 3.17 44.77 6.17
C GLU A 709 4.48 45.56 5.96
N ARG A 710 4.81 46.39 6.96
CA ARG A 710 5.96 47.31 6.86
C ARG A 710 7.25 46.50 6.86
N LYS A 711 7.93 46.54 5.72
CA LYS A 711 9.25 45.94 5.60
C LYS A 711 10.25 46.70 6.47
N ILE A 712 10.97 46.00 7.31
CA ILE A 712 12.12 46.43 8.05
C ILE A 712 13.38 45.92 7.34
N GLU A 713 14.28 46.86 6.99
CA GLU A 713 15.53 46.54 6.38
C GLU A 713 16.59 47.57 6.75
N ASN A 714 17.86 47.18 6.75
CA ASN A 714 18.98 48.03 7.03
C ASN A 714 18.99 48.68 8.44
N ILE A 715 18.37 48.04 9.42
CA ILE A 715 18.41 48.48 10.83
C ILE A 715 19.61 47.76 11.51
N ALA A 716 20.65 48.56 11.79
CA ALA A 716 21.83 48.06 12.49
C ALA A 716 21.54 47.77 13.96
N PHE A 717 21.98 46.65 14.46
CA PHE A 717 21.96 46.29 15.89
C PHE A 717 23.37 45.92 16.35
N LYS A 718 23.94 46.73 17.18
CA LYS A 718 25.27 46.55 17.72
C LYS A 718 25.28 45.45 18.80
N ILE A 719 26.02 44.38 18.56
CA ILE A 719 26.10 43.24 19.47
C ILE A 719 27.24 43.43 20.46
N ASP A 720 28.44 43.80 19.97
CA ASP A 720 29.62 44.14 20.75
C ASP A 720 30.43 45.22 20.04
N ASP A 721 31.67 45.51 20.53
CA ASP A 721 32.49 46.58 19.92
C ASP A 721 32.96 46.28 18.50
N ASN A 722 32.97 45.00 18.09
CA ASN A 722 33.44 44.54 16.80
C ASN A 722 32.37 43.93 15.90
N ASN A 723 31.19 43.60 16.44
CA ASN A 723 30.15 42.89 15.74
C ASN A 723 28.82 43.66 15.71
N GLU A 724 28.27 43.72 14.52
CA GLU A 724 26.94 44.31 14.23
C GLU A 724 26.13 43.37 13.35
N VAL A 725 24.81 43.31 13.54
CA VAL A 725 23.89 42.60 12.66
C VAL A 725 22.84 43.56 12.10
N THR A 726 22.30 43.19 10.96
CA THR A 726 21.24 43.95 10.31
C THR A 726 19.89 43.22 10.50
N PHE A 727 18.97 43.89 11.16
CA PHE A 727 17.64 43.35 11.35
C PHE A 727 16.81 43.46 10.07
N TYR A 728 16.03 42.43 9.81
CA TYR A 728 15.12 42.24 8.69
C TYR A 728 13.81 41.68 9.16
N GLY A 729 12.68 42.10 8.59
CA GLY A 729 11.37 41.56 8.92
C GLY A 729 10.23 42.34 8.32
N PHE A 730 9.02 41.91 8.68
CA PHE A 730 7.78 42.60 8.34
C PHE A 730 6.97 42.81 9.61
N ILE A 731 6.34 43.98 9.74
CA ILE A 731 5.42 44.29 10.81
C ILE A 731 4.00 44.37 10.22
N ASP A 732 3.10 43.53 10.74
CA ASP A 732 1.76 43.40 10.18
C ASP A 732 0.99 44.72 10.18
N ARG A 733 0.98 45.45 11.30
CA ARG A 733 0.29 46.73 11.41
C ARG A 733 1.04 47.71 12.33
N ILE A 734 1.17 48.93 11.89
CA ILE A 734 1.59 50.09 12.70
C ILE A 734 0.47 51.10 12.68
N ASP A 735 0.00 51.51 13.86
CA ASP A 735 -1.04 52.55 13.99
C ASP A 735 -0.74 53.55 15.13
N ILE A 736 -1.45 54.63 15.14
CA ILE A 736 -1.42 55.64 16.22
C ILE A 736 -2.81 55.67 16.87
N LEU A 737 -2.88 55.37 18.17
CA LEU A 737 -4.07 55.48 18.97
C LEU A 737 -3.91 56.57 20.02
N ASN A 738 -4.69 57.64 19.90
CA ASN A 738 -4.65 58.81 20.81
C ASN A 738 -3.25 59.43 20.98
N GLY A 739 -2.40 59.34 19.97
CA GLY A 739 -1.01 59.86 19.95
C GLY A 739 0.07 58.83 20.26
N THR A 740 -0.25 57.67 20.83
CA THR A 740 0.69 56.57 21.09
C THR A 740 0.84 55.73 19.84
N LEU A 741 2.08 55.46 19.41
CA LEU A 741 2.40 54.59 18.30
C LEU A 741 2.32 53.12 18.77
N ARG A 742 1.53 52.29 18.05
CA ARG A 742 1.37 50.88 18.36
C ARG A 742 1.94 50.02 17.24
N ILE A 743 2.70 48.99 17.60
CA ILE A 743 3.20 47.95 16.75
C ILE A 743 2.40 46.69 17.04
N ILE A 744 1.66 46.18 16.06
CA ILE A 744 0.72 45.10 16.24
C ILE A 744 1.13 43.94 15.33
N ASP A 745 1.26 42.75 15.93
CA ASP A 745 1.52 41.51 15.27
C ASP A 745 0.25 40.64 15.35
N TYR A 746 -0.24 40.14 14.23
CA TYR A 746 -1.39 39.27 14.14
C TYR A 746 -1.03 37.80 14.38
N LYS A 747 -1.79 37.12 15.23
CA LYS A 747 -1.57 35.68 15.51
C LYS A 747 -2.88 34.92 15.49
N THR A 748 -2.87 33.74 14.89
CA THR A 748 -4.03 32.82 14.89
C THR A 748 -4.29 32.24 16.29
N ALA A 749 -3.24 31.98 17.05
CA ALA A 749 -3.32 31.40 18.41
C ALA A 749 -3.40 32.50 19.50
N LYS A 750 -3.82 32.10 20.71
CA LYS A 750 -3.81 32.98 21.89
C LYS A 750 -2.36 33.38 22.23
N PRO A 751 -2.18 34.67 22.60
CA PRO A 751 -0.86 35.14 23.04
C PRO A 751 -0.47 34.49 24.38
N LYS A 752 0.81 34.26 24.55
CA LYS A 752 1.36 33.64 25.75
C LYS A 752 2.50 34.51 26.31
N ASN A 753 2.53 34.66 27.64
CA ASN A 753 3.67 35.25 28.37
C ASN A 753 4.08 36.67 27.90
N LEU A 754 3.12 37.53 27.59
CA LEU A 754 3.38 38.96 27.28
C LEU A 754 3.70 39.82 28.52
N LYS A 755 3.44 39.33 29.72
CA LYS A 755 3.86 39.97 30.96
C LYS A 755 5.27 39.48 31.34
N ILE A 756 6.24 40.37 31.17
CA ILE A 756 7.64 40.06 31.35
C ILE A 756 8.08 40.48 32.75
N LYS A 757 8.74 39.58 33.46
CA LYS A 757 9.37 39.85 34.75
C LYS A 757 10.87 39.50 34.62
N ILE A 758 11.69 40.53 34.46
CA ILE A 758 13.14 40.39 34.34
C ILE A 758 13.74 40.43 35.75
N GLU A 759 14.35 39.35 36.19
CA GLU A 759 15.17 39.31 37.41
C GLU A 759 16.62 39.58 37.04
N GLU A 760 17.34 40.32 37.88
CA GLU A 760 18.74 40.73 37.60
C GLU A 760 19.65 39.55 37.16
N ALA A 761 19.44 38.35 37.78
CA ALA A 761 20.20 37.16 37.45
C ALA A 761 19.80 36.51 36.06
N LYS A 762 18.73 37.00 35.43
CA LYS A 762 18.19 36.45 34.18
C LYS A 762 18.18 37.46 33.02
N ILE A 763 18.70 38.63 33.20
CA ILE A 763 18.76 39.65 32.14
C ILE A 763 19.41 39.11 30.87
N GLU A 764 20.49 38.36 31.02
CA GLU A 764 21.28 37.83 29.90
C GLU A 764 20.62 36.69 29.15
N THR A 765 19.72 35.93 29.78
CA THR A 765 19.18 34.68 29.28
C THR A 765 17.64 34.62 29.20
N LEU A 766 16.93 35.73 29.38
CA LEU A 766 15.47 35.77 29.39
C LEU A 766 14.83 35.13 28.13
N PHE A 767 15.33 35.51 26.97
CA PHE A 767 14.80 35.02 25.69
C PHE A 767 15.37 33.69 25.21
N PHE A 768 16.14 33.01 26.01
CA PHE A 768 16.51 31.60 25.80
C PHE A 768 15.37 30.66 26.21
N GLU A 769 14.40 31.17 26.99
CA GLU A 769 13.19 30.42 27.33
C GLU A 769 12.15 30.56 26.23
N ASP A 770 11.80 29.46 25.52
CA ASP A 770 10.84 29.43 24.39
C ASP A 770 9.48 30.11 24.71
N LYS A 771 9.07 30.07 25.95
CA LYS A 771 7.79 30.69 26.37
C LYS A 771 7.71 32.19 26.10
N TYR A 772 8.83 32.92 25.96
CA TYR A 772 8.87 34.38 25.71
C TYR A 772 9.09 34.75 24.24
N LYS A 773 9.07 33.80 23.30
CA LYS A 773 9.32 34.04 21.88
C LYS A 773 8.50 35.14 21.23
N GLN A 774 7.23 35.26 21.61
CA GLN A 774 6.35 36.33 21.11
C GLN A 774 6.76 37.70 21.65
N ALA A 775 7.09 37.77 22.91
CA ALA A 775 7.57 39.03 23.52
C ALA A 775 8.93 39.45 22.94
N MET A 776 9.84 38.52 22.70
CA MET A 776 11.12 38.77 22.02
C MET A 776 10.90 39.39 20.64
N GLN A 777 10.01 38.80 19.81
CA GLN A 777 9.66 39.32 18.49
C GLN A 777 9.19 40.78 18.57
N LEU A 778 8.29 41.07 19.49
CA LEU A 778 7.75 42.42 19.68
C LEU A 778 8.83 43.40 20.17
N CYS A 779 9.70 43.02 21.09
CA CYS A 779 10.84 43.83 21.50
C CYS A 779 11.80 44.16 20.35
N MET A 780 12.08 43.18 19.48
CA MET A 780 12.91 43.44 18.29
C MET A 780 12.22 44.44 17.35
N TYR A 781 10.93 44.31 17.11
CA TYR A 781 10.17 45.28 16.30
C TYR A 781 10.14 46.67 16.93
N GLN A 782 10.00 46.77 18.25
CA GLN A 782 10.09 48.03 18.96
C GLN A 782 11.41 48.71 18.76
N TYR A 783 12.50 47.95 18.91
CA TYR A 783 13.87 48.46 18.64
C TYR A 783 13.98 48.95 17.19
N CYS A 784 13.56 48.15 16.20
CA CYS A 784 13.68 48.54 14.80
C CYS A 784 12.92 49.86 14.51
N ILE A 785 11.72 50.00 14.98
CA ILE A 785 10.89 51.20 14.76
C ILE A 785 11.51 52.43 15.49
N SER A 786 12.09 52.25 16.68
CA SER A 786 12.72 53.34 17.43
C SER A 786 13.96 53.94 16.74
N GLN A 787 14.59 53.14 15.82
CA GLN A 787 15.76 53.59 15.03
C GLN A 787 15.37 54.34 13.75
N ILE A 788 14.10 54.34 13.33
CA ILE A 788 13.59 55.05 12.16
C ILE A 788 13.34 56.53 12.51
N ASP A 789 13.91 57.44 11.76
CA ASP A 789 13.86 58.90 12.06
C ASP A 789 12.40 59.43 12.15
N GLU A 790 11.45 58.86 11.38
CA GLU A 790 10.05 59.20 11.38
C GLU A 790 9.36 58.93 12.75
N PHE A 791 9.86 57.95 13.51
CA PHE A 791 9.24 57.51 14.76
C PHE A 791 10.13 57.76 15.99
N LYS A 792 11.26 58.35 15.81
CA LYS A 792 12.22 58.68 16.88
C LYS A 792 11.59 59.57 17.94
N ASN A 793 11.79 59.19 19.18
CA ASN A 793 11.22 59.89 20.37
C ASN A 793 9.68 59.81 20.53
N ARG A 794 8.98 58.92 19.86
CA ARG A 794 7.56 58.62 20.15
C ARG A 794 7.45 57.57 21.25
N GLU A 795 6.37 57.61 22.00
CA GLU A 795 5.99 56.52 22.88
C GLU A 795 5.50 55.37 22.03
N ILE A 796 6.08 54.17 22.21
CA ILE A 796 5.82 52.97 21.40
C ILE A 796 5.26 51.87 22.31
N GLU A 797 4.08 51.37 21.98
CA GLU A 797 3.49 50.18 22.56
C GLU A 797 3.57 49.05 21.55
N THR A 798 3.83 47.83 22.04
CA THR A 798 3.86 46.64 21.17
C THR A 798 2.93 45.56 21.69
N GLY A 799 2.21 44.92 20.81
CA GLY A 799 1.25 43.91 21.23
C GLY A 799 0.85 42.90 20.14
N ILE A 800 0.15 41.87 20.57
CA ILE A 800 -0.46 40.86 19.73
C ILE A 800 -1.94 41.05 19.63
N TRP A 801 -2.48 40.99 18.41
CA TRP A 801 -3.90 40.85 18.19
C TRP A 801 -4.21 39.41 17.75
N SER A 802 -4.84 38.66 18.65
CA SER A 802 -5.13 37.25 18.44
C SER A 802 -6.46 37.05 17.70
N PHE A 803 -6.44 36.31 16.62
CA PHE A 803 -7.65 35.91 15.89
C PHE A 803 -8.51 34.91 16.68
N ALA A 804 -7.92 34.12 17.59
CA ALA A 804 -8.66 33.26 18.52
C ALA A 804 -9.44 34.06 19.60
N GLU A 805 -9.01 35.28 19.91
CA GLU A 805 -9.61 36.18 20.94
C GLU A 805 -9.75 37.61 20.41
N VAL A 806 -10.25 37.73 19.19
CA VAL A 806 -10.28 39.01 18.44
C VAL A 806 -10.94 40.14 19.19
N ASN A 807 -11.98 39.87 19.99
CA ASN A 807 -12.73 40.86 20.77
C ASN A 807 -11.95 41.42 21.97
N ASN A 808 -10.85 40.79 22.37
CA ASN A 808 -9.97 41.31 23.42
C ASN A 808 -9.09 42.47 22.92
N GLY A 809 -9.05 42.70 21.60
CA GLY A 809 -8.19 43.71 20.98
C GLY A 809 -6.72 43.38 21.10
N VAL A 810 -5.89 44.44 21.06
CA VAL A 810 -4.45 44.32 21.16
C VAL A 810 -4.03 44.04 22.60
N GLN A 811 -3.31 42.97 22.83
CA GLN A 811 -2.74 42.63 24.13
C GLN A 811 -1.24 43.03 24.13
N ASN A 812 -0.90 44.04 24.92
CA ASN A 812 0.42 44.66 24.92
C ASN A 812 1.43 43.87 25.73
N VAL A 813 2.72 44.01 25.37
CA VAL A 813 3.85 43.58 26.20
C VAL A 813 3.94 44.52 27.42
N GLU A 814 3.95 43.91 28.61
CA GLU A 814 4.05 44.63 29.88
C GLU A 814 5.31 44.19 30.63
N PHE A 815 6.17 45.12 30.98
CA PHE A 815 7.31 44.86 31.87
C PHE A 815 6.88 45.00 33.33
N VAL A 816 6.62 43.90 34.01
CA VAL A 816 6.24 43.90 35.44
C VAL A 816 7.45 44.23 36.32
N LYS A 817 8.64 43.82 35.88
CA LYS A 817 9.96 44.12 36.46
C LYS A 817 10.99 44.19 35.36
N GLY A 818 11.96 45.11 35.42
CA GLY A 818 12.90 45.38 34.33
C GLY A 818 12.33 46.40 33.33
N ASN A 819 13.03 46.59 32.24
CA ASN A 819 12.67 47.52 31.19
C ASN A 819 12.97 46.95 29.81
N PHE A 820 12.67 47.71 28.78
CA PHE A 820 12.88 47.34 27.38
C PHE A 820 14.37 47.13 27.03
N GLU A 821 15.23 48.02 27.54
CA GLU A 821 16.68 47.93 27.32
C GLU A 821 17.25 46.65 27.91
N ASP A 822 16.81 46.22 29.08
CA ASP A 822 17.18 44.92 29.69
C ASP A 822 16.83 43.73 28.77
N SER A 823 15.67 43.81 28.09
CA SER A 823 15.27 42.75 27.17
C SER A 823 16.18 42.61 25.94
N LEU A 824 16.71 43.72 25.44
CA LEU A 824 17.64 43.75 24.30
C LEU A 824 18.99 43.10 24.63
N VAL A 825 19.43 43.08 25.89
CA VAL A 825 20.61 42.36 26.33
C VAL A 825 20.46 40.89 26.08
N SER A 826 19.31 40.30 26.36
CA SER A 826 19.06 38.91 26.09
C SER A 826 19.00 38.58 24.58
N VAL A 827 18.43 39.45 23.75
CA VAL A 827 18.46 39.28 22.28
C VAL A 827 19.89 39.26 21.76
N LYS A 828 20.73 40.20 22.27
CA LYS A 828 22.15 40.30 21.93
C LYS A 828 22.89 39.00 22.25
N ASN A 829 22.70 38.47 23.46
CA ASN A 829 23.38 37.26 23.90
C ASN A 829 22.92 36.02 23.10
N LEU A 830 21.67 35.94 22.73
CA LEU A 830 21.15 34.87 21.86
C LEU A 830 21.81 34.90 20.47
N ILE A 831 21.97 36.10 19.90
CA ILE A 831 22.70 36.24 18.61
C ILE A 831 24.18 35.91 18.78
N LEU A 832 24.83 36.30 19.87
CA LEU A 832 26.19 35.93 20.17
C LEU A 832 26.36 34.41 20.30
N GLU A 833 25.43 33.71 20.92
CA GLU A 833 25.46 32.23 21.00
C GLU A 833 25.38 31.62 19.60
N ILE A 834 24.46 32.10 18.74
CA ILE A 834 24.33 31.61 17.36
C ILE A 834 25.64 31.80 16.58
N LEU A 835 26.33 32.90 16.83
CA LEU A 835 27.59 33.24 16.14
C LEU A 835 28.83 32.61 16.77
N ASN A 836 28.74 32.09 18.00
CA ASN A 836 29.90 31.51 18.71
C ASN A 836 30.36 30.20 18.02
N PRO A 837 31.61 30.16 17.51
CA PRO A 837 32.15 28.96 16.87
C PRO A 837 32.21 27.72 17.80
N GLU A 838 32.37 27.92 19.09
CA GLU A 838 32.49 26.83 20.08
C GLU A 838 31.15 26.22 20.48
N VAL A 839 30.02 26.81 20.07
CA VAL A 839 28.69 26.31 20.37
C VAL A 839 28.09 25.66 19.13
N PRO A 840 28.01 24.33 19.05
CA PRO A 840 27.41 23.64 17.88
C PRO A 840 25.91 23.84 17.81
N PHE A 841 25.33 23.56 16.64
CA PHE A 841 23.89 23.41 16.52
C PHE A 841 23.48 22.02 16.99
N THR A 842 22.81 21.97 18.15
CA THR A 842 22.36 20.69 18.75
C THR A 842 20.87 20.58 18.72
N GLU A 843 20.36 19.43 18.29
CA GLU A 843 18.94 19.11 18.25
C GLU A 843 18.30 19.20 19.64
N LYS A 844 17.17 19.90 19.73
CA LYS A 844 16.32 19.87 20.93
C LYS A 844 15.27 18.77 20.80
N VAL A 845 15.47 17.72 21.56
CA VAL A 845 14.46 16.65 21.66
C VAL A 845 13.29 17.16 22.48
N HIS A 846 12.18 17.47 21.82
CA HIS A 846 10.93 17.78 22.51
C HIS A 846 10.30 16.47 22.98
N GLU A 847 10.09 16.29 24.29
CA GLU A 847 9.28 15.19 24.81
C GLU A 847 7.90 15.27 24.16
N SER A 848 7.66 14.41 23.18
CA SER A 848 6.30 14.21 22.68
C SER A 848 5.49 13.59 23.80
N TRP A 849 4.45 14.26 24.27
CA TRP A 849 3.45 13.65 25.13
C TRP A 849 2.79 12.51 24.36
N ASN A 850 3.10 11.25 24.74
CA ASN A 850 2.38 10.06 24.32
C ASN A 850 0.97 10.07 24.91
#